data_8b624c54b3065d59384a09237f397737
#
_entry.id   8b624c54b3065d59384a09237f397737
#
_cell.length_a   1.000
_cell.length_b   1.000
_cell.length_c   1.000
_cell.angle_alpha   90.00
_cell.angle_beta   90.00
_cell.angle_gamma   90.00
#
_symmetry.space_group_name_H-M   'P 1'
#
loop_
_entity.id
_entity.type
_entity.pdbx_description
1 polymer ?
#
loop_
_entity_poly.entity_id
_entity_poly.type
_entity_poly.pdbx_seq_one_letter_code
_entity_poly.pdbx_strand_id
1 'polypeptide(L)'
;VRSRLLAVVFAALLIATPMAGVAGAQESQEDGPEWPTPPEADSAYVTDDGDVVLVYEQETESPTGGTVETANFGLDVGEGVAHALFVQNMTSASETTGEFTTVLDPDRIAANGSLATPSPDALSSFSLNADLVQSDTEANADFSLEAGIDESAGVGGFVESADLENELRVGPDRLTADGQLSFSTGFGAGTEQSQSFTVTEDDSGYTLDAAQNRPVYSYSVDNWNTRSAAEQTITQNYGSLATQLGGEASVTLESYSFSNATDSYADGMLDVEFTVEYTGIDDGLSEQVATMLASSEQYDLTQSEAETVGEQIAEMQINEASVSTSTGDGANEYSYSADVENYDGALRAYYTVLQSASMPAGTSLPASYNASFERIQQTLDAQQESGMVQTFTLDGSVSQADSGTDVTLNAGYETENWEAYRQALADRGIDLATSEMTLQAGLDGDEITADGSVTVQQDELVSNMLRSVTSTTENGSDVSRLAQAFEDAGFQRARTDISVSDGQVQMEAGASFRNMQQLASVYQELSGAESLPSTIVGEQNSSDSSTVYMRLSGAVSADATEEDVRALEPVGEDTEVSLAGEYDRTFPSVDVENAYDYLNIDRSTGTDTSEGSQPGFGVAVALVALAGAAFLARRE
;
A
#
# COMPACT_ATOMS: atom_id res chain seq x y z
N VAL A 1 0.94 -10.85 23.70
CA VAL A 1 -0.31 -10.39 23.07
C VAL A 1 0.00 -9.45 21.90
N ARG A 2 0.79 -8.36 22.10
CA ARG A 2 1.11 -7.40 21.01
C ARG A 2 1.80 -8.01 19.78
N SER A 3 2.61 -9.05 19.96
CA SER A 3 3.35 -9.68 18.86
C SER A 3 2.48 -10.61 17.99
N ARG A 4 1.42 -11.21 18.54
CA ARG A 4 0.52 -12.13 17.81
C ARG A 4 -0.56 -11.38 17.03
N LEU A 5 -1.14 -10.33 17.62
CA LEU A 5 -2.04 -9.42 16.87
C LEU A 5 -1.31 -8.72 15.72
N LEU A 6 -0.05 -8.33 15.93
CA LEU A 6 0.82 -7.81 14.87
C LEU A 6 1.09 -8.85 13.77
N ALA A 7 1.18 -10.14 14.09
CA ALA A 7 1.38 -11.21 13.10
C ALA A 7 0.15 -11.43 12.21
N VAL A 8 -1.07 -11.35 12.78
CA VAL A 8 -2.33 -11.43 12.00
C VAL A 8 -2.51 -10.18 11.13
N VAL A 9 -2.24 -8.99 11.68
CA VAL A 9 -2.23 -7.73 10.92
C VAL A 9 -1.11 -7.74 9.87
N PHE A 10 0.05 -8.33 10.16
CA PHE A 10 1.16 -8.47 9.20
C PHE A 10 0.85 -9.49 8.10
N ALA A 11 0.14 -10.60 8.42
CA ALA A 11 -0.32 -11.54 7.40
C ALA A 11 -1.41 -10.92 6.51
N ALA A 12 -2.35 -10.17 7.08
CA ALA A 12 -3.34 -9.40 6.33
C ALA A 12 -2.68 -8.28 5.49
N LEU A 13 -1.64 -7.59 6.02
CA LEU A 13 -0.82 -6.63 5.29
C LEU A 13 0.05 -7.30 4.22
N LEU A 14 0.55 -8.53 4.43
CA LEU A 14 1.29 -9.29 3.41
C LEU A 14 0.40 -9.74 2.24
N ILE A 15 -0.89 -9.99 2.49
CA ILE A 15 -1.88 -10.22 1.44
C ILE A 15 -2.20 -8.90 0.71
N ALA A 16 -2.19 -7.76 1.41
CA ALA A 16 -2.44 -6.42 0.85
C ALA A 16 -1.20 -5.71 0.27
N THR A 17 0.03 -6.15 0.59
CA THR A 17 1.29 -5.46 0.22
C THR A 17 1.87 -5.72 -1.17
N PRO A 18 1.33 -6.54 -2.09
CA PRO A 18 1.79 -6.48 -3.48
C PRO A 18 1.62 -5.07 -4.08
N MET A 19 0.67 -4.28 -3.56
CA MET A 19 0.38 -2.93 -4.08
C MET A 19 1.16 -1.78 -3.39
N ALA A 20 1.62 -1.95 -2.14
CA ALA A 20 2.29 -0.89 -1.37
C ALA A 20 3.82 -1.09 -1.22
N GLY A 21 4.34 -2.28 -1.50
CA GLY A 21 5.74 -2.67 -1.22
C GLY A 21 6.79 -2.09 -2.16
N VAL A 22 6.40 -1.42 -3.25
CA VAL A 22 7.35 -0.84 -4.22
C VAL A 22 7.84 0.55 -3.82
N ALA A 23 7.22 1.19 -2.82
CA ALA A 23 7.52 2.59 -2.48
C ALA A 23 8.44 2.80 -1.27
N GLY A 24 8.92 1.77 -0.56
CA GLY A 24 9.46 1.93 0.79
C GLY A 24 10.86 1.40 1.11
N ALA A 25 11.62 0.89 0.16
CA ALA A 25 12.98 0.37 0.44
C ALA A 25 14.02 1.11 -0.40
N GLN A 26 14.34 2.33 0.00
CA GLN A 26 15.49 3.05 -0.51
C GLN A 26 16.47 3.31 0.64
N GLU A 27 17.34 2.34 0.94
CA GLU A 27 18.66 2.64 1.49
C GLU A 27 19.64 2.70 0.32
N SER A 28 20.25 3.87 0.19
CA SER A 28 21.25 4.20 -0.81
C SER A 28 22.47 3.28 -0.74
N GLN A 29 22.63 2.40 -1.69
CA GLN A 29 23.90 1.72 -1.96
C GLN A 29 24.47 2.33 -3.24
N GLU A 30 25.58 3.04 -3.11
CA GLU A 30 26.27 3.81 -4.17
C GLU A 30 27.00 2.94 -5.22
N ASP A 31 27.03 1.61 -5.05
CA ASP A 31 27.59 0.68 -6.02
C ASP A 31 26.48 -0.22 -6.56
N GLY A 32 26.29 -0.23 -7.88
CA GLY A 32 25.33 -1.10 -8.55
C GLY A 32 25.56 -2.58 -8.21
N PRO A 33 24.56 -3.46 -8.41
CA PRO A 33 24.68 -4.87 -8.09
C PRO A 33 25.84 -5.47 -8.91
N GLU A 34 26.94 -5.84 -8.24
CA GLU A 34 27.92 -6.71 -8.84
C GLU A 34 27.29 -8.10 -9.02
N TRP A 35 27.11 -8.53 -10.24
CA TRP A 35 26.66 -9.86 -10.55
C TRP A 35 27.73 -10.85 -10.11
N PRO A 36 27.40 -11.84 -9.26
CA PRO A 36 28.40 -12.78 -8.78
C PRO A 36 28.93 -13.63 -9.94
N THR A 37 30.25 -13.64 -10.09
CA THR A 37 30.93 -14.60 -10.98
C THR A 37 30.63 -16.01 -10.46
N PRO A 38 30.23 -16.97 -11.30
CA PRO A 38 30.03 -18.36 -10.87
C PRO A 38 31.28 -18.88 -10.17
N PRO A 39 31.18 -19.57 -9.03
CA PRO A 39 32.33 -20.20 -8.41
C PRO A 39 32.89 -21.28 -9.33
N GLU A 40 34.17 -21.68 -9.11
CA GLU A 40 34.73 -22.84 -9.79
C GLU A 40 33.95 -24.11 -9.42
N ALA A 41 33.71 -24.99 -10.41
CA ALA A 41 32.99 -26.24 -10.19
C ALA A 41 33.89 -27.26 -9.46
N ASP A 42 33.30 -28.06 -8.56
CA ASP A 42 34.01 -29.16 -7.91
C ASP A 42 34.36 -30.27 -8.90
N SER A 43 33.45 -30.56 -9.84
CA SER A 43 33.65 -31.57 -10.87
C SER A 43 33.02 -31.16 -12.21
N ALA A 44 33.61 -31.59 -13.30
CA ALA A 44 33.12 -31.41 -14.68
C ALA A 44 33.09 -32.74 -15.44
N TYR A 45 31.96 -33.04 -16.05
CA TYR A 45 31.70 -34.30 -16.78
C TYR A 45 31.33 -34.02 -18.23
N VAL A 46 32.05 -34.62 -19.19
CA VAL A 46 31.73 -34.52 -20.62
C VAL A 46 30.79 -35.65 -21.02
N THR A 47 29.66 -35.33 -21.60
CA THR A 47 28.71 -36.33 -22.11
C THR A 47 29.09 -36.79 -23.52
N ASP A 48 28.50 -37.93 -23.98
CA ASP A 48 28.72 -38.47 -25.32
C ASP A 48 28.32 -37.51 -26.46
N ASP A 49 27.44 -36.52 -26.15
CA ASP A 49 26.96 -35.49 -27.09
C ASP A 49 27.82 -34.22 -27.06
N GLY A 50 28.85 -34.13 -26.19
CA GLY A 50 29.72 -32.96 -26.04
C GLY A 50 29.16 -31.89 -25.12
N ASP A 51 28.10 -32.17 -24.35
CA ASP A 51 27.68 -31.33 -23.27
C ASP A 51 28.63 -31.46 -22.08
N VAL A 52 28.80 -30.38 -21.31
CA VAL A 52 29.56 -30.41 -20.07
C VAL A 52 28.62 -30.22 -18.88
N VAL A 53 28.62 -31.17 -17.95
CA VAL A 53 27.89 -31.05 -16.69
C VAL A 53 28.85 -30.64 -15.58
N LEU A 54 28.68 -29.44 -15.08
CA LEU A 54 29.40 -28.92 -13.93
C LEU A 54 28.66 -29.29 -12.66
N VAL A 55 29.37 -29.69 -11.63
CA VAL A 55 28.84 -30.10 -10.34
C VAL A 55 29.42 -29.23 -9.26
N TYR A 56 28.54 -28.66 -8.44
CA TYR A 56 28.88 -27.82 -7.28
C TYR A 56 28.30 -28.50 -6.04
N GLU A 57 29.15 -28.86 -5.09
CA GLU A 57 28.75 -29.44 -3.81
C GLU A 57 28.82 -28.36 -2.73
N GLN A 58 27.71 -28.11 -2.06
CA GLN A 58 27.61 -27.06 -1.05
C GLN A 58 27.14 -27.61 0.29
N GLU A 59 27.75 -27.12 1.37
CA GLU A 59 27.22 -27.29 2.71
C GLU A 59 26.06 -26.32 2.93
N THR A 60 24.89 -26.82 3.35
CA THR A 60 23.70 -26.01 3.61
C THR A 60 23.55 -25.76 5.09
N GLU A 61 23.59 -24.48 5.50
CA GLU A 61 23.17 -24.07 6.84
C GLU A 61 21.71 -23.59 6.79
N SER A 62 20.87 -24.11 7.71
CA SER A 62 19.49 -23.67 7.81
C SER A 62 19.40 -22.23 8.33
N PRO A 63 18.87 -21.27 7.57
CA PRO A 63 18.82 -19.86 7.98
C PRO A 63 17.84 -19.59 9.14
N THR A 64 16.96 -20.53 9.50
CA THR A 64 15.89 -20.35 10.49
C THR A 64 16.00 -21.27 11.69
N GLY A 65 17.07 -22.07 11.82
CA GLY A 65 17.29 -22.99 12.93
C GLY A 65 16.42 -24.26 12.90
N GLY A 66 15.67 -24.50 11.81
CA GLY A 66 14.93 -25.74 11.54
C GLY A 66 15.75 -26.69 10.65
N THR A 67 15.23 -27.90 10.43
CA THR A 67 15.83 -28.89 9.54
C THR A 67 15.20 -28.79 8.15
N VAL A 68 15.98 -28.51 7.12
CA VAL A 68 15.52 -28.55 5.72
C VAL A 68 15.39 -30.02 5.34
N GLU A 69 14.21 -30.44 4.89
CA GLU A 69 13.94 -31.81 4.46
C GLU A 69 14.12 -31.96 2.95
N THR A 70 13.72 -30.94 2.20
CA THR A 70 13.79 -30.95 0.73
C THR A 70 14.12 -29.54 0.25
N ALA A 71 15.09 -29.41 -0.63
CA ALA A 71 15.36 -28.20 -1.38
C ALA A 71 15.78 -28.61 -2.80
N ASN A 72 14.79 -28.64 -3.69
CA ASN A 72 14.98 -29.00 -5.09
C ASN A 72 14.62 -27.81 -5.96
N PHE A 73 15.43 -27.52 -6.96
CA PHE A 73 15.05 -26.57 -7.99
C PHE A 73 15.56 -27.01 -9.37
N GLY A 74 14.86 -26.58 -10.39
CA GLY A 74 15.20 -26.87 -11.76
C GLY A 74 14.91 -25.66 -12.66
N LEU A 75 15.84 -25.39 -13.57
CA LEU A 75 15.71 -24.40 -14.64
C LEU A 75 16.05 -25.08 -15.96
N ASP A 76 15.14 -25.05 -16.92
CA ASP A 76 15.37 -25.49 -18.29
C ASP A 76 15.17 -24.32 -19.25
N VAL A 77 16.28 -23.82 -19.79
CA VAL A 77 16.30 -22.65 -20.70
C VAL A 77 15.68 -23.00 -22.05
N GLY A 78 15.83 -24.27 -22.52
CA GLY A 78 15.31 -24.75 -23.80
C GLY A 78 13.79 -24.87 -23.80
N GLU A 79 13.24 -25.41 -22.71
CA GLU A 79 11.80 -25.55 -22.50
C GLU A 79 11.16 -24.28 -21.88
N GLY A 80 11.97 -23.33 -21.42
CA GLY A 80 11.49 -22.06 -20.89
C GLY A 80 10.81 -22.19 -19.54
N VAL A 81 11.24 -23.11 -18.67
CA VAL A 81 10.57 -23.37 -17.39
C VAL A 81 11.55 -23.38 -16.22
N ALA A 82 11.10 -22.81 -15.10
CA ALA A 82 11.75 -22.92 -13.80
C ALA A 82 10.77 -23.50 -12.78
N HIS A 83 11.25 -24.33 -11.88
CA HIS A 83 10.48 -24.93 -10.81
C HIS A 83 11.33 -25.15 -9.56
N ALA A 84 10.80 -24.91 -8.40
CA ALA A 84 11.47 -25.11 -7.11
C ALA A 84 10.50 -25.66 -6.06
N LEU A 85 10.98 -26.59 -5.24
CA LEU A 85 10.27 -27.12 -4.09
C LEU A 85 11.18 -27.06 -2.86
N PHE A 86 10.70 -26.42 -1.81
CA PHE A 86 11.39 -26.30 -0.53
C PHE A 86 10.49 -26.79 0.61
N VAL A 87 11.01 -27.65 1.47
CA VAL A 87 10.30 -28.19 2.62
C VAL A 87 11.20 -28.10 3.85
N GLN A 88 10.71 -27.45 4.90
CA GLN A 88 11.45 -27.24 6.14
C GLN A 88 10.60 -27.54 7.37
N ASN A 89 11.15 -28.29 8.33
CA ASN A 89 10.57 -28.45 9.67
C ASN A 89 10.96 -27.27 10.57
N MET A 90 9.95 -26.62 11.16
CA MET A 90 10.13 -25.55 12.14
C MET A 90 9.85 -26.03 13.55
N THR A 91 10.79 -25.80 14.47
CA THR A 91 10.67 -26.24 15.88
C THR A 91 9.69 -25.41 16.71
N SER A 92 9.16 -24.29 16.19
CA SER A 92 8.36 -23.31 16.95
C SER A 92 6.96 -22.99 16.35
N ALA A 93 6.55 -23.62 15.26
CA ALA A 93 5.29 -23.29 14.56
C ALA A 93 4.23 -24.40 14.68
N SER A 94 4.24 -25.18 15.76
CA SER A 94 3.42 -26.40 15.87
C SER A 94 1.90 -26.20 15.98
N GLU A 95 1.41 -24.97 16.09
CA GLU A 95 -0.01 -24.67 16.30
C GLU A 95 -0.60 -23.74 15.22
N THR A 96 0.22 -23.27 14.28
CA THR A 96 -0.26 -22.42 13.17
C THR A 96 -0.30 -23.25 11.90
N THR A 97 -1.42 -23.20 11.20
CA THR A 97 -1.60 -23.81 9.88
C THR A 97 -2.01 -22.74 8.86
N GLY A 98 -1.67 -22.94 7.59
CA GLY A 98 -2.06 -22.00 6.55
C GLY A 98 -1.63 -22.45 5.18
N GLU A 99 -2.33 -21.95 4.18
CA GLU A 99 -2.03 -22.14 2.77
C GLU A 99 -2.11 -20.79 2.06
N PHE A 100 -1.18 -20.56 1.15
CA PHE A 100 -1.15 -19.35 0.35
C PHE A 100 -0.72 -19.67 -1.07
N THR A 101 -1.51 -19.23 -2.04
CA THR A 101 -1.23 -19.40 -3.46
C THR A 101 -1.20 -18.05 -4.15
N THR A 102 -0.17 -17.80 -4.95
CA THR A 102 -0.11 -16.65 -5.86
C THR A 102 0.07 -17.14 -7.28
N VAL A 103 -0.74 -16.60 -8.19
CA VAL A 103 -0.62 -16.82 -9.64
C VAL A 103 -0.44 -15.48 -10.32
N LEU A 104 0.59 -15.39 -11.15
CA LEU A 104 0.88 -14.24 -11.98
C LEU A 104 0.78 -14.65 -13.45
N ASP A 105 -0.11 -14.04 -14.17
CA ASP A 105 -0.25 -14.08 -15.62
C ASP A 105 0.20 -12.73 -16.23
N PRO A 106 0.42 -12.57 -17.53
CA PRO A 106 0.86 -11.31 -18.14
C PRO A 106 0.00 -10.10 -17.78
N ASP A 107 -1.32 -10.31 -17.70
CA ASP A 107 -2.33 -9.27 -17.48
C ASP A 107 -3.06 -9.41 -16.14
N ARG A 108 -2.64 -10.36 -15.27
CA ARG A 108 -3.39 -10.68 -14.06
C ARG A 108 -2.47 -11.16 -12.94
N ILE A 109 -2.71 -10.64 -11.74
CA ILE A 109 -2.25 -11.23 -10.48
C ILE A 109 -3.45 -11.77 -9.72
N ALA A 110 -3.35 -12.98 -9.21
CA ALA A 110 -4.32 -13.54 -8.28
C ALA A 110 -3.58 -14.17 -7.11
N ALA A 111 -4.00 -13.86 -5.90
CA ALA A 111 -3.52 -14.49 -4.69
C ALA A 111 -4.70 -14.91 -3.83
N ASN A 112 -4.59 -16.05 -3.19
CA ASN A 112 -5.54 -16.53 -2.20
C ASN A 112 -4.79 -17.26 -1.10
N GLY A 113 -5.33 -17.21 0.11
CA GLY A 113 -4.73 -17.90 1.23
C GLY A 113 -5.67 -18.07 2.39
N SER A 114 -5.33 -19.02 3.24
CA SER A 114 -5.98 -19.25 4.51
C SER A 114 -4.94 -19.40 5.61
N LEU A 115 -5.32 -19.00 6.83
CA LEU A 115 -4.49 -19.08 8.03
C LEU A 115 -5.35 -19.50 9.21
N ALA A 116 -4.85 -20.42 10.04
CA ALA A 116 -5.42 -20.69 11.34
C ALA A 116 -4.31 -20.63 12.41
N THR A 117 -4.56 -19.93 13.49
CA THR A 117 -3.59 -19.73 14.57
C THR A 117 -4.32 -19.68 15.92
N PRO A 118 -3.70 -20.17 17.02
CA PRO A 118 -4.30 -20.09 18.34
C PRO A 118 -4.69 -18.67 18.74
N SER A 119 -5.91 -18.53 19.26
CA SER A 119 -6.44 -17.26 19.76
C SER A 119 -5.69 -16.81 21.02
N PRO A 120 -5.50 -15.51 21.24
CA PRO A 120 -5.11 -14.97 22.54
C PRO A 120 -6.21 -15.23 23.59
N ASP A 121 -5.85 -15.63 24.81
CA ASP A 121 -6.76 -15.86 25.93
C ASP A 121 -7.66 -14.64 26.28
N ALA A 122 -7.27 -13.46 25.83
CA ALA A 122 -7.97 -12.20 26.08
C ALA A 122 -9.06 -11.88 25.04
N LEU A 123 -9.21 -12.69 24.01
CA LEU A 123 -10.15 -12.46 22.91
C LEU A 123 -11.34 -13.41 23.06
N SER A 124 -12.52 -12.86 23.31
CA SER A 124 -13.76 -13.63 23.48
C SER A 124 -14.55 -13.80 22.19
N SER A 125 -14.42 -12.84 21.27
CA SER A 125 -14.96 -12.89 19.91
C SER A 125 -14.08 -12.12 18.96
N PHE A 126 -14.08 -12.54 17.69
CA PHE A 126 -13.39 -11.82 16.62
C PHE A 126 -14.05 -12.13 15.28
N SER A 127 -14.34 -11.09 14.52
CA SER A 127 -14.79 -11.16 13.13
C SER A 127 -14.21 -9.99 12.35
N LEU A 128 -13.64 -10.27 11.21
CA LEU A 128 -13.15 -9.26 10.27
C LEU A 128 -13.59 -9.67 8.88
N ASN A 129 -14.21 -8.73 8.17
CA ASN A 129 -14.54 -8.89 6.76
C ASN A 129 -14.04 -7.66 6.02
N ALA A 130 -13.43 -7.87 4.86
CA ALA A 130 -13.07 -6.81 3.94
C ALA A 130 -13.31 -7.28 2.51
N ASP A 131 -14.08 -6.51 1.78
CA ASP A 131 -14.37 -6.73 0.37
C ASP A 131 -14.02 -5.46 -0.40
N LEU A 132 -13.32 -5.61 -1.52
CA LEU A 132 -13.03 -4.52 -2.44
C LEU A 132 -13.27 -5.01 -3.85
N VAL A 133 -14.07 -4.26 -4.60
CA VAL A 133 -14.34 -4.49 -6.01
C VAL A 133 -14.05 -3.21 -6.78
N GLN A 134 -13.16 -3.29 -7.74
CA GLN A 134 -12.94 -2.26 -8.75
C GLN A 134 -13.03 -2.92 -10.13
N SER A 135 -14.18 -2.81 -10.74
CA SER A 135 -14.51 -3.40 -12.03
C SER A 135 -14.60 -2.32 -13.13
N ASP A 136 -15.08 -2.70 -14.31
CA ASP A 136 -15.36 -1.73 -15.37
C ASP A 136 -16.55 -0.82 -15.04
N THR A 137 -17.46 -1.28 -14.18
CA THR A 137 -18.76 -0.62 -13.92
C THR A 137 -18.89 -0.03 -12.52
N GLU A 138 -18.06 -0.46 -11.57
CA GLU A 138 -18.15 -0.06 -10.17
C GLU A 138 -16.80 -0.09 -9.47
N ALA A 139 -16.63 0.76 -8.46
CA ALA A 139 -15.56 0.67 -7.49
C ALA A 139 -16.13 0.87 -6.10
N ASN A 140 -16.10 -0.19 -5.29
CA ASN A 140 -16.67 -0.23 -3.96
C ASN A 140 -15.71 -0.97 -3.03
N ALA A 141 -15.72 -0.60 -1.75
CA ALA A 141 -15.03 -1.35 -0.71
C ALA A 141 -15.83 -1.33 0.58
N ASP A 142 -15.91 -2.47 1.24
CA ASP A 142 -16.54 -2.65 2.53
C ASP A 142 -15.55 -3.28 3.49
N PHE A 143 -15.51 -2.78 4.70
CA PHE A 143 -14.71 -3.30 5.80
C PHE A 143 -15.54 -3.37 7.07
N SER A 144 -15.50 -4.49 7.77
CA SER A 144 -16.09 -4.63 9.09
C SER A 144 -15.17 -5.40 10.03
N LEU A 145 -15.06 -4.90 11.25
CA LEU A 145 -14.31 -5.51 12.36
C LEU A 145 -15.21 -5.55 13.59
N GLU A 146 -15.33 -6.72 14.19
CA GLU A 146 -15.95 -6.91 15.50
C GLU A 146 -14.97 -7.68 16.40
N ALA A 147 -14.77 -7.21 17.63
CA ALA A 147 -13.90 -7.87 18.59
C ALA A 147 -14.45 -7.73 20.01
N GLY A 148 -14.52 -8.84 20.72
CA GLY A 148 -14.77 -8.87 22.15
C GLY A 148 -13.47 -9.13 22.91
N ILE A 149 -13.16 -8.30 23.90
CA ILE A 149 -11.94 -8.38 24.71
C ILE A 149 -12.33 -8.63 26.16
N ASP A 150 -11.86 -9.72 26.76
CA ASP A 150 -12.18 -10.08 28.13
C ASP A 150 -11.65 -9.07 29.16
N GLU A 151 -12.37 -8.86 30.24
CA GLU A 151 -12.01 -7.96 31.34
C GLU A 151 -10.60 -8.24 31.92
N SER A 152 -10.15 -9.50 31.84
CA SER A 152 -8.80 -9.91 32.30
C SER A 152 -7.64 -9.26 31.54
N ALA A 153 -7.88 -8.70 30.35
CA ALA A 153 -6.87 -8.03 29.54
C ALA A 153 -6.54 -6.60 30.01
N GLY A 154 -7.30 -6.04 30.96
CA GLY A 154 -7.04 -4.74 31.57
C GLY A 154 -7.21 -3.55 30.60
N VAL A 155 -7.96 -3.72 29.51
CA VAL A 155 -8.21 -2.67 28.51
C VAL A 155 -9.34 -1.73 28.95
N GLY A 156 -10.16 -2.14 29.89
CA GLY A 156 -11.27 -1.36 30.44
C GLY A 156 -10.85 -0.47 31.60
N GLY A 157 -11.24 0.80 31.60
CA GLY A 157 -11.11 1.66 32.77
C GLY A 157 -11.20 3.16 32.53
N PHE A 158 -11.08 3.63 31.31
CA PHE A 158 -11.15 5.06 31.00
C PHE A 158 -12.36 5.42 30.15
N VAL A 159 -12.83 4.55 29.27
CA VAL A 159 -13.98 4.77 28.37
C VAL A 159 -15.01 3.69 28.65
N GLU A 160 -16.24 4.08 29.01
CA GLU A 160 -17.36 3.16 29.22
C GLU A 160 -18.08 2.87 27.90
N SER A 161 -18.20 3.88 27.04
CA SER A 161 -18.71 3.74 25.67
C SER A 161 -18.10 4.81 24.76
N ALA A 162 -17.99 4.49 23.50
CA ALA A 162 -17.70 5.46 22.44
C ALA A 162 -18.43 5.05 21.17
N ASP A 163 -18.96 6.04 20.46
CA ASP A 163 -19.60 5.87 19.15
C ASP A 163 -19.02 6.92 18.19
N LEU A 164 -18.68 6.47 16.99
CA LEU A 164 -18.12 7.26 15.90
C LEU A 164 -18.95 7.03 14.66
N GLU A 165 -19.43 8.09 14.03
CA GLU A 165 -20.10 8.07 12.75
C GLU A 165 -19.49 9.17 11.86
N ASN A 166 -19.07 8.84 10.64
CA ASN A 166 -18.55 9.82 9.68
C ASN A 166 -18.96 9.44 8.27
N GLU A 167 -19.35 10.42 7.49
CA GLU A 167 -19.57 10.34 6.06
C GLU A 167 -18.82 11.48 5.36
N LEU A 168 -18.09 11.15 4.30
CA LEU A 168 -17.46 12.10 3.39
C LEU A 168 -17.91 11.78 1.97
N ARG A 169 -18.56 12.73 1.31
CA ARG A 169 -18.99 12.61 -0.08
C ARG A 169 -18.28 13.65 -0.94
N VAL A 170 -17.58 13.18 -1.95
CA VAL A 170 -16.76 13.99 -2.87
C VAL A 170 -17.34 13.87 -4.26
N GLY A 171 -18.06 14.90 -4.70
CA GLY A 171 -18.59 15.03 -6.07
C GLY A 171 -17.66 15.81 -6.98
N PRO A 172 -18.08 16.12 -8.22
CA PRO A 172 -17.26 16.87 -9.17
C PRO A 172 -16.99 18.32 -8.73
N ASP A 173 -17.99 18.96 -8.11
CA ASP A 173 -17.97 20.37 -7.70
C ASP A 173 -18.41 20.58 -6.24
N ARG A 174 -18.91 19.54 -5.57
CA ARG A 174 -19.43 19.62 -4.21
C ARG A 174 -18.82 18.57 -3.31
N LEU A 175 -18.41 19.01 -2.12
CA LEU A 175 -17.93 18.17 -1.05
C LEU A 175 -18.86 18.31 0.14
N THR A 176 -19.35 17.18 0.68
CA THR A 176 -20.06 17.15 1.96
C THR A 176 -19.33 16.25 2.94
N ALA A 177 -19.30 16.67 4.19
CA ALA A 177 -18.70 15.88 5.27
C ALA A 177 -19.58 16.03 6.52
N ASP A 178 -19.95 14.90 7.11
CA ASP A 178 -20.71 14.85 8.35
C ASP A 178 -20.04 13.88 9.30
N GLY A 179 -19.93 14.25 10.58
CA GLY A 179 -19.34 13.36 11.55
C GLY A 179 -19.76 13.64 12.97
N GLN A 180 -19.85 12.57 13.74
CA GLN A 180 -20.16 12.58 15.15
C GLN A 180 -19.23 11.64 15.92
N LEU A 181 -18.73 12.09 17.04
CA LEU A 181 -18.01 11.29 18.02
C LEU A 181 -18.65 11.52 19.38
N SER A 182 -19.19 10.49 19.98
CA SER A 182 -19.62 10.50 21.36
C SER A 182 -18.82 9.52 22.19
N PHE A 183 -18.48 9.88 23.43
CA PHE A 183 -17.87 8.92 24.37
C PHE A 183 -18.22 9.25 25.81
N SER A 184 -18.35 8.21 26.62
CA SER A 184 -18.54 8.33 28.05
C SER A 184 -17.32 7.81 28.82
N THR A 185 -17.04 8.45 29.96
CA THR A 185 -15.94 8.08 30.83
C THR A 185 -16.46 7.85 32.25
N GLY A 186 -15.95 6.81 32.93
CA GLY A 186 -16.28 6.51 34.32
C GLY A 186 -15.84 7.57 35.34
N PHE A 187 -15.26 8.68 34.89
CA PHE A 187 -14.88 9.81 35.74
C PHE A 187 -15.97 10.87 35.66
N GLY A 188 -16.95 10.77 36.57
CA GLY A 188 -18.12 11.64 36.58
C GLY A 188 -17.86 13.09 36.97
N ALA A 189 -18.87 13.93 36.65
CA ALA A 189 -19.13 15.30 37.08
C ALA A 189 -18.09 16.36 36.66
N GLY A 190 -17.97 16.59 35.37
CA GLY A 190 -17.58 17.93 34.88
C GLY A 190 -18.78 18.87 34.91
N THR A 191 -18.53 20.19 34.91
CA THR A 191 -19.58 21.20 34.68
C THR A 191 -20.09 21.01 33.25
N GLU A 192 -21.42 20.92 33.07
CA GLU A 192 -22.01 20.87 31.71
C GLU A 192 -21.56 22.10 30.92
N GLN A 193 -21.06 21.86 29.73
CA GLN A 193 -20.70 22.93 28.79
C GLN A 193 -20.98 22.48 27.34
N SER A 194 -21.40 23.42 26.53
CA SER A 194 -21.61 23.21 25.11
C SER A 194 -21.16 24.41 24.29
N GLN A 195 -20.68 24.15 23.09
CA GLN A 195 -20.34 25.19 22.13
C GLN A 195 -20.73 24.70 20.73
N SER A 196 -21.35 25.58 19.96
CA SER A 196 -21.61 25.35 18.55
C SER A 196 -21.25 26.58 17.74
N PHE A 197 -20.72 26.35 16.56
CA PHE A 197 -20.40 27.36 15.58
C PHE A 197 -20.86 26.85 14.22
N THR A 198 -21.61 27.68 13.50
CA THR A 198 -22.06 27.40 12.13
C THR A 198 -21.71 28.59 11.26
N VAL A 199 -21.01 28.34 10.16
CA VAL A 199 -20.69 29.32 9.14
C VAL A 199 -21.50 28.99 7.89
N THR A 200 -22.18 29.99 7.34
CA THR A 200 -22.88 29.91 6.06
C THR A 200 -22.46 31.09 5.20
N GLU A 201 -22.45 30.89 3.89
CA GLU A 201 -22.15 31.92 2.91
C GLU A 201 -23.36 32.15 2.01
N ASP A 202 -23.65 33.40 1.73
CA ASP A 202 -24.68 33.82 0.77
C ASP A 202 -24.18 34.97 -0.12
N ASP A 203 -25.03 35.45 -1.03
CA ASP A 203 -24.68 36.57 -1.94
C ASP A 203 -24.21 37.86 -1.23
N SER A 204 -24.40 38.00 0.10
CA SER A 204 -24.03 39.16 0.88
C SER A 204 -22.70 39.00 1.64
N GLY A 205 -22.21 37.78 1.79
CA GLY A 205 -21.01 37.41 2.52
C GLY A 205 -21.23 36.22 3.45
N TYR A 206 -20.55 36.23 4.59
CA TYR A 206 -20.57 35.08 5.52
C TYR A 206 -21.34 35.42 6.79
N THR A 207 -22.07 34.42 7.27
CA THR A 207 -22.74 34.49 8.58
C THR A 207 -22.15 33.43 9.52
N LEU A 208 -21.71 33.84 10.68
CA LEU A 208 -21.29 32.96 11.77
C LEU A 208 -22.36 32.98 12.86
N ASP A 209 -23.06 31.87 13.06
CA ASP A 209 -23.94 31.63 14.18
C ASP A 209 -23.18 30.85 15.27
N ALA A 210 -23.24 31.33 16.51
CA ALA A 210 -22.53 30.71 17.62
C ALA A 210 -23.41 30.64 18.88
N ALA A 211 -23.41 29.49 19.52
CA ALA A 211 -23.97 29.28 20.84
C ALA A 211 -22.90 28.73 21.79
N GLN A 212 -22.82 29.28 22.99
CA GLN A 212 -21.82 28.88 24.00
C GLN A 212 -22.48 28.83 25.38
N ASN A 213 -22.45 27.64 25.98
CA ASN A 213 -22.73 27.44 27.40
C ASN A 213 -21.44 26.92 28.05
N ARG A 214 -20.80 27.75 28.88
CA ARG A 214 -19.49 27.40 29.42
C ARG A 214 -19.16 28.07 30.75
N PRO A 215 -18.29 27.49 31.58
CA PRO A 215 -17.77 28.12 32.79
C PRO A 215 -16.89 29.34 32.44
N VAL A 216 -16.99 30.35 33.26
CA VAL A 216 -16.18 31.58 33.20
C VAL A 216 -15.32 31.69 34.46
N TYR A 217 -14.04 31.90 34.29
CA TYR A 217 -13.06 31.95 35.36
C TYR A 217 -12.74 33.40 35.75
N SER A 218 -12.23 33.62 36.96
CA SER A 218 -12.02 34.94 37.59
C SER A 218 -11.27 35.94 36.71
N TYR A 219 -10.30 35.49 35.93
CA TYR A 219 -9.50 36.34 35.03
C TYR A 219 -10.28 36.89 33.82
N SER A 220 -11.46 36.33 33.50
CA SER A 220 -12.27 36.70 32.34
C SER A 220 -13.70 37.13 32.71
N VAL A 221 -14.09 37.10 33.97
CA VAL A 221 -15.45 37.47 34.43
C VAL A 221 -15.86 38.86 33.95
N ASP A 222 -14.97 39.84 34.04
CA ASP A 222 -15.26 41.21 33.63
C ASP A 222 -15.62 41.36 32.15
N ASN A 223 -15.18 40.43 31.31
CA ASN A 223 -15.47 40.38 29.88
C ASN A 223 -16.87 39.81 29.59
N TRP A 224 -17.49 39.11 30.55
CA TRP A 224 -18.71 38.33 30.31
C TRP A 224 -19.84 38.57 31.31
N ASN A 225 -19.59 39.27 32.41
CA ASN A 225 -20.55 39.42 33.51
C ASN A 225 -21.73 40.35 33.20
N THR A 226 -21.72 41.04 32.08
CA THR A 226 -22.83 41.88 31.60
C THR A 226 -23.02 41.72 30.13
N ARG A 227 -24.28 41.86 29.63
CA ARG A 227 -24.61 41.79 28.21
C ARG A 227 -23.69 42.71 27.36
N SER A 228 -23.47 43.94 27.82
CA SER A 228 -22.62 44.91 27.09
C SER A 228 -21.15 44.52 27.06
N ALA A 229 -20.63 43.92 28.12
CA ALA A 229 -19.25 43.42 28.13
C ALA A 229 -19.09 42.20 27.20
N ALA A 230 -20.07 41.29 27.21
CA ALA A 230 -20.11 40.14 26.29
C ALA A 230 -20.15 40.60 24.81
N GLU A 231 -21.05 41.54 24.48
CA GLU A 231 -21.17 42.09 23.12
C GLU A 231 -19.87 42.76 22.65
N GLN A 232 -19.21 43.53 23.55
CA GLN A 232 -17.91 44.13 23.25
C GLN A 232 -16.83 43.07 23.01
N THR A 233 -16.80 42.03 23.83
CA THR A 233 -15.80 40.93 23.72
C THR A 233 -16.01 40.13 22.41
N ILE A 234 -17.24 39.83 22.07
CA ILE A 234 -17.58 39.14 20.81
C ILE A 234 -17.16 40.01 19.61
N THR A 235 -17.52 41.31 19.63
CA THR A 235 -17.13 42.26 18.59
C THR A 235 -15.61 42.36 18.43
N GLN A 236 -14.86 42.35 19.53
CA GLN A 236 -13.39 42.37 19.46
C GLN A 236 -12.80 41.07 18.91
N ASN A 237 -13.35 39.93 19.31
CA ASN A 237 -12.81 38.62 18.92
C ASN A 237 -13.11 38.26 17.47
N TYR A 238 -14.33 38.53 17.02
CA TYR A 238 -14.82 38.10 15.70
C TYR A 238 -14.85 39.23 14.67
N GLY A 239 -15.16 40.47 15.07
CA GLY A 239 -15.24 41.61 14.14
C GLY A 239 -13.90 42.09 13.60
N SER A 240 -12.79 41.81 14.29
CA SER A 240 -11.46 42.20 13.84
C SER A 240 -11.01 41.51 12.52
N LEU A 241 -11.52 40.33 12.23
CA LEU A 241 -11.22 39.57 11.01
C LEU A 241 -11.69 40.33 9.77
N ALA A 242 -12.93 40.80 9.77
CA ALA A 242 -13.48 41.57 8.65
C ALA A 242 -12.63 42.79 8.29
N THR A 243 -12.20 43.53 9.31
CA THR A 243 -11.36 44.72 9.09
C THR A 243 -10.01 44.39 8.46
N GLN A 244 -9.42 43.24 8.81
CA GLN A 244 -8.16 42.78 8.22
C GLN A 244 -8.33 42.41 6.73
N LEU A 245 -9.51 41.90 6.36
CA LEU A 245 -9.87 41.50 4.99
C LEU A 245 -10.53 42.65 4.19
N GLY A 246 -10.56 43.86 4.74
CA GLY A 246 -11.11 45.07 4.07
C GLY A 246 -12.64 45.17 4.05
N GLY A 247 -13.33 44.27 4.76
CA GLY A 247 -14.78 44.24 4.90
C GLY A 247 -15.29 44.82 6.21
N GLU A 248 -16.57 44.57 6.47
CA GLU A 248 -17.28 45.00 7.69
C GLU A 248 -17.87 43.79 8.40
N ALA A 249 -17.96 43.85 9.73
CA ALA A 249 -18.66 42.86 10.56
C ALA A 249 -19.75 43.49 11.40
N SER A 250 -20.93 42.88 11.44
CA SER A 250 -22.05 43.24 12.30
C SER A 250 -22.28 42.13 13.32
N VAL A 251 -22.29 42.45 14.59
CA VAL A 251 -22.50 41.51 15.70
C VAL A 251 -23.88 41.71 16.28
N THR A 252 -24.68 40.65 16.31
CA THR A 252 -25.99 40.62 17.00
C THR A 252 -25.95 39.60 18.12
N LEU A 253 -26.20 40.04 19.34
CA LEU A 253 -26.30 39.18 20.53
C LEU A 253 -27.76 38.75 20.72
N GLU A 254 -28.10 37.51 20.35
CA GLU A 254 -29.46 36.98 20.37
C GLU A 254 -29.92 36.72 21.82
N SER A 255 -29.22 35.84 22.50
CA SER A 255 -29.48 35.53 23.90
C SER A 255 -28.26 35.80 24.77
N TYR A 256 -28.50 36.10 26.04
CA TYR A 256 -27.43 36.28 27.02
C TYR A 256 -27.93 35.96 28.42
N SER A 257 -27.24 35.08 29.10
CA SER A 257 -27.40 34.82 30.53
C SER A 257 -26.02 34.62 31.18
N PHE A 258 -25.85 35.22 32.34
CA PHE A 258 -24.70 35.00 33.19
C PHE A 258 -25.15 34.74 34.63
N SER A 259 -24.78 33.59 35.17
CA SER A 259 -25.08 33.22 36.56
C SER A 259 -23.81 32.99 37.35
N ASN A 260 -23.81 33.32 38.66
CA ASN A 260 -22.68 32.96 39.50
C ASN A 260 -22.60 31.42 39.63
N ALA A 261 -21.42 30.87 39.43
CA ALA A 261 -21.21 29.45 39.59
C ALA A 261 -21.38 29.05 41.07
N THR A 262 -21.92 27.87 41.26
CA THR A 262 -22.04 27.24 42.59
C THR A 262 -20.86 26.32 42.88
N ASP A 263 -20.01 26.06 41.90
CA ASP A 263 -18.86 25.16 41.96
C ASP A 263 -17.57 25.89 42.30
N SER A 264 -16.65 25.18 42.94
CA SER A 264 -15.39 25.74 43.47
C SER A 264 -14.33 26.07 42.39
N TYR A 265 -14.58 25.81 41.13
CA TYR A 265 -13.60 25.97 40.04
C TYR A 265 -13.93 27.10 39.06
N ALA A 266 -15.19 27.52 38.93
CA ALA A 266 -15.61 28.61 38.07
C ALA A 266 -16.25 29.73 38.86
N ASP A 267 -16.15 30.97 38.41
CA ASP A 267 -16.78 32.14 39.06
C ASP A 267 -18.17 32.43 38.46
N GLY A 268 -18.48 31.89 37.28
CA GLY A 268 -19.78 32.04 36.64
C GLY A 268 -20.02 30.99 35.53
N MET A 269 -21.28 30.89 35.13
CA MET A 269 -21.73 30.18 33.94
C MET A 269 -22.24 31.21 32.94
N LEU A 270 -21.73 31.16 31.73
CA LEU A 270 -22.14 31.96 30.60
C LEU A 270 -23.01 31.10 29.69
N ASP A 271 -24.16 31.63 29.28
CA ASP A 271 -25.00 31.09 28.24
C ASP A 271 -25.27 32.23 27.24
N VAL A 272 -24.76 32.10 26.02
CA VAL A 272 -24.77 33.15 25.02
C VAL A 272 -24.98 32.58 23.63
N GLU A 273 -25.88 33.22 22.87
CA GLU A 273 -26.08 33.01 21.45
C GLU A 273 -25.86 34.32 20.69
N PHE A 274 -25.11 34.26 19.60
CA PHE A 274 -24.81 35.45 18.81
C PHE A 274 -24.59 35.10 17.33
N THR A 275 -24.90 36.08 16.49
CA THR A 275 -24.66 36.03 15.05
C THR A 275 -23.65 37.12 14.67
N VAL A 276 -22.70 36.79 13.80
CA VAL A 276 -21.75 37.75 13.19
C VAL A 276 -21.92 37.69 11.69
N GLU A 277 -22.40 38.76 11.09
CA GLU A 277 -22.49 38.90 9.63
C GLU A 277 -21.23 39.60 9.12
N TYR A 278 -20.55 38.99 8.16
CA TYR A 278 -19.36 39.51 7.47
C TYR A 278 -19.74 39.89 6.05
N THR A 279 -19.42 41.11 5.64
CA THR A 279 -19.70 41.61 4.28
C THR A 279 -18.46 42.18 3.63
N GLY A 280 -18.29 41.94 2.32
CA GLY A 280 -17.21 42.53 1.52
C GLY A 280 -15.82 41.98 1.88
N ILE A 281 -15.72 40.73 2.36
CA ILE A 281 -14.45 40.09 2.71
C ILE A 281 -13.88 39.25 1.58
N ASP A 282 -14.67 38.85 0.57
CA ASP A 282 -14.26 37.93 -0.52
C ASP A 282 -13.13 38.50 -1.38
N ASP A 283 -13.29 39.74 -1.83
CA ASP A 283 -12.24 40.44 -2.61
C ASP A 283 -10.95 40.58 -1.78
N GLY A 284 -11.09 40.88 -0.48
CA GLY A 284 -9.97 41.01 0.44
C GLY A 284 -9.27 39.66 0.73
N LEU A 285 -10.01 38.58 0.78
CA LEU A 285 -9.48 37.22 0.97
C LEU A 285 -8.63 36.83 -0.24
N SER A 286 -9.17 36.99 -1.45
CA SER A 286 -8.48 36.72 -2.70
C SER A 286 -7.19 37.54 -2.82
N GLU A 287 -7.26 38.89 -2.58
CA GLU A 287 -6.10 39.79 -2.63
C GLU A 287 -5.04 39.44 -1.57
N GLN A 288 -5.47 39.08 -0.34
CA GLN A 288 -4.55 38.70 0.73
C GLN A 288 -3.83 37.40 0.41
N VAL A 289 -4.53 36.37 -0.09
CA VAL A 289 -3.95 35.11 -0.52
C VAL A 289 -2.95 35.36 -1.65
N ALA A 290 -3.35 36.10 -2.70
CA ALA A 290 -2.48 36.46 -3.80
C ALA A 290 -1.22 37.21 -3.35
N THR A 291 -1.37 38.18 -2.45
CA THR A 291 -0.24 38.96 -1.91
C THR A 291 0.70 38.11 -1.08
N MET A 292 0.16 37.23 -0.25
CA MET A 292 0.95 36.31 0.59
C MET A 292 1.75 35.34 -0.27
N LEU A 293 1.14 34.76 -1.29
CA LEU A 293 1.79 33.84 -2.20
C LEU A 293 2.86 34.53 -3.07
N ALA A 294 2.54 35.66 -3.69
CA ALA A 294 3.48 36.40 -4.53
C ALA A 294 4.65 37.01 -3.75
N SER A 295 4.48 37.31 -2.44
CA SER A 295 5.54 37.83 -1.60
C SER A 295 6.38 36.76 -0.90
N SER A 296 5.99 35.51 -0.98
CA SER A 296 6.67 34.38 -0.32
C SER A 296 7.88 33.93 -1.13
N GLU A 297 9.07 33.94 -0.51
CA GLU A 297 10.29 33.37 -1.13
C GLU A 297 10.22 31.83 -1.24
N GLN A 298 9.18 31.21 -0.67
CA GLN A 298 8.99 29.76 -0.65
C GLN A 298 8.34 29.25 -1.94
N TYR A 299 7.64 30.11 -2.67
CA TYR A 299 6.92 29.78 -3.90
C TYR A 299 7.43 30.66 -5.08
N ASP A 300 7.65 30.04 -6.23
CA ASP A 300 8.07 30.74 -7.47
C ASP A 300 6.82 31.04 -8.33
N LEU A 301 5.87 31.77 -7.73
CA LEU A 301 4.66 32.22 -8.39
C LEU A 301 4.81 33.67 -8.89
N THR A 302 4.42 33.90 -10.13
CA THR A 302 4.24 35.26 -10.63
C THR A 302 3.03 35.91 -9.97
N GLN A 303 2.97 37.25 -9.97
CA GLN A 303 1.81 37.98 -9.44
C GLN A 303 0.49 37.49 -10.06
N SER A 304 0.46 37.25 -11.38
CA SER A 304 -0.75 36.78 -12.08
C SER A 304 -1.16 35.36 -11.69
N GLU A 305 -0.21 34.47 -11.44
CA GLU A 305 -0.51 33.11 -10.97
C GLU A 305 -1.04 33.14 -9.54
N ALA A 306 -0.46 33.95 -8.68
CA ALA A 306 -0.94 34.14 -7.32
C ALA A 306 -2.36 34.74 -7.27
N GLU A 307 -2.66 35.71 -8.17
CA GLU A 307 -4.01 36.26 -8.34
C GLU A 307 -5.01 35.17 -8.78
N THR A 308 -4.65 34.33 -9.76
CA THR A 308 -5.50 33.20 -10.18
C THR A 308 -5.77 32.20 -9.04
N VAL A 309 -4.74 31.88 -8.23
CA VAL A 309 -4.91 31.03 -7.04
C VAL A 309 -5.86 31.68 -6.04
N GLY A 310 -5.72 33.00 -5.79
CA GLY A 310 -6.62 33.74 -4.90
C GLY A 310 -8.07 33.73 -5.41
N GLU A 311 -8.30 33.93 -6.69
CA GLU A 311 -9.62 33.88 -7.32
C GLU A 311 -10.23 32.47 -7.19
N GLN A 312 -9.47 31.41 -7.48
CA GLN A 312 -9.94 30.01 -7.37
C GLN A 312 -10.35 29.65 -5.94
N ILE A 313 -9.65 30.19 -4.94
CA ILE A 313 -10.02 29.96 -3.54
C ILE A 313 -11.28 30.76 -3.17
N ALA A 314 -11.43 31.97 -3.68
CA ALA A 314 -12.60 32.81 -3.43
C ALA A 314 -13.87 32.37 -4.19
N GLU A 315 -13.74 31.54 -5.24
CA GLU A 315 -14.88 30.91 -5.93
C GLU A 315 -15.50 29.75 -5.13
N MET A 316 -14.80 29.25 -4.12
CA MET A 316 -15.33 28.20 -3.24
C MET A 316 -16.47 28.78 -2.41
N GLN A 317 -17.61 28.09 -2.38
CA GLN A 317 -18.80 28.51 -1.63
C GLN A 317 -19.05 27.59 -0.43
N ILE A 318 -19.20 28.16 0.74
CA ILE A 318 -19.51 27.44 1.98
C ILE A 318 -21.01 27.51 2.22
N ASN A 319 -21.76 26.50 1.75
CA ASN A 319 -23.19 26.40 2.01
C ASN A 319 -23.44 26.27 3.51
N GLU A 320 -22.66 25.42 4.19
CA GLU A 320 -22.67 25.25 5.63
C GLU A 320 -21.32 24.65 6.09
N ALA A 321 -20.80 25.17 7.19
CA ALA A 321 -19.74 24.50 7.94
C ALA A 321 -20.04 24.64 9.42
N SER A 322 -20.27 23.52 10.11
CA SER A 322 -20.60 23.56 11.52
C SER A 322 -19.69 22.66 12.36
N VAL A 323 -19.48 23.07 13.60
CA VAL A 323 -18.84 22.24 14.62
C VAL A 323 -19.58 22.45 15.95
N SER A 324 -19.89 21.35 16.63
CA SER A 324 -20.44 21.42 17.96
C SER A 324 -19.70 20.51 18.93
N THR A 325 -19.64 20.93 20.18
CA THR A 325 -19.08 20.14 21.28
C THR A 325 -19.99 20.24 22.49
N SER A 326 -20.27 19.13 23.13
CA SER A 326 -21.01 19.07 24.38
C SER A 326 -20.28 18.14 25.35
N THR A 327 -20.13 18.60 26.60
CA THR A 327 -19.52 17.80 27.66
C THR A 327 -20.31 17.97 28.94
N GLY A 328 -20.59 16.87 29.65
CA GLY A 328 -21.32 16.91 30.94
C GLY A 328 -21.57 15.50 31.48
N ASP A 329 -21.63 15.34 32.79
CA ASP A 329 -21.94 14.08 33.48
C ASP A 329 -21.13 12.85 33.03
N GLY A 330 -19.88 13.09 32.59
CA GLY A 330 -19.01 12.03 32.03
C GLY A 330 -19.24 11.73 30.55
N ALA A 331 -20.25 12.31 29.90
CA ALA A 331 -20.48 12.21 28.47
C ALA A 331 -19.83 13.37 27.71
N ASN A 332 -19.28 13.06 26.54
CA ASN A 332 -18.69 14.03 25.62
C ASN A 332 -19.21 13.73 24.22
N GLU A 333 -19.62 14.76 23.52
CA GLU A 333 -20.13 14.70 22.17
C GLU A 333 -19.44 15.77 21.32
N TYR A 334 -19.01 15.39 20.14
CA TYR A 334 -18.39 16.23 19.12
C TYR A 334 -19.10 15.95 17.81
N SER A 335 -19.56 16.98 17.13
CA SER A 335 -20.09 16.84 15.79
C SER A 335 -19.55 17.91 14.87
N TYR A 336 -19.46 17.59 13.61
CA TYR A 336 -19.15 18.54 12.55
C TYR A 336 -19.98 18.23 11.31
N SER A 337 -20.28 19.27 10.55
CA SER A 337 -20.78 19.13 9.18
C SER A 337 -20.07 20.15 8.28
N ALA A 338 -19.92 19.80 7.02
CA ALA A 338 -19.45 20.73 5.99
C ALA A 338 -20.16 20.42 4.66
N ASP A 339 -20.55 21.48 3.99
CA ASP A 339 -21.13 21.45 2.64
C ASP A 339 -20.51 22.60 1.85
N VAL A 340 -19.65 22.23 0.90
CA VAL A 340 -18.82 23.17 0.15
C VAL A 340 -18.99 22.92 -1.34
N GLU A 341 -19.33 23.96 -2.09
CA GLU A 341 -19.37 23.95 -3.56
C GLU A 341 -18.10 24.59 -4.17
N ASN A 342 -17.80 24.25 -5.42
CA ASN A 342 -16.63 24.70 -6.17
C ASN A 342 -15.28 24.43 -5.48
N TYR A 343 -15.21 23.37 -4.67
CA TYR A 343 -14.00 22.99 -3.93
C TYR A 343 -12.87 22.57 -4.88
N ASP A 344 -13.17 22.10 -6.09
CA ASP A 344 -12.21 21.68 -7.11
C ASP A 344 -11.29 22.83 -7.55
N GLY A 345 -11.81 24.07 -7.61
CA GLY A 345 -11.02 25.28 -7.81
C GLY A 345 -9.94 25.46 -6.75
N ALA A 346 -10.33 25.37 -5.46
CA ALA A 346 -9.39 25.46 -4.35
C ALA A 346 -8.36 24.31 -4.35
N LEU A 347 -8.77 23.09 -4.76
CA LEU A 347 -7.87 21.96 -4.89
C LEU A 347 -6.85 22.16 -6.02
N ARG A 348 -7.26 22.68 -7.18
CA ARG A 348 -6.36 23.08 -8.28
C ARG A 348 -5.39 24.18 -7.84
N ALA A 349 -5.88 25.19 -7.12
CA ALA A 349 -5.06 26.22 -6.51
C ALA A 349 -3.98 25.66 -5.60
N TYR A 350 -4.35 24.74 -4.72
CA TYR A 350 -3.41 24.06 -3.83
C TYR A 350 -2.31 23.31 -4.61
N TYR A 351 -2.66 22.56 -5.65
CA TYR A 351 -1.67 21.88 -6.48
C TYR A 351 -0.78 22.86 -7.26
N THR A 352 -1.32 23.99 -7.72
CA THR A 352 -0.53 25.05 -8.37
C THR A 352 0.52 25.62 -7.42
N VAL A 353 0.14 25.87 -6.16
CA VAL A 353 1.07 26.34 -5.11
C VAL A 353 2.14 25.28 -4.82
N LEU A 354 1.77 24.00 -4.72
CA LEU A 354 2.74 22.91 -4.51
C LEU A 354 3.75 22.80 -5.65
N GLN A 355 3.31 22.96 -6.91
CA GLN A 355 4.21 22.95 -8.08
C GLN A 355 5.21 24.11 -8.06
N SER A 356 4.80 25.27 -7.55
CA SER A 356 5.63 26.47 -7.44
C SER A 356 6.57 26.46 -6.24
N ALA A 357 6.49 25.45 -5.35
CA ALA A 357 7.31 25.40 -4.14
C ALA A 357 8.81 25.37 -4.50
N SER A 358 9.51 26.41 -4.06
CA SER A 358 10.97 26.54 -4.28
C SER A 358 11.72 25.50 -3.44
N MET A 359 12.41 24.61 -4.12
CA MET A 359 13.38 23.72 -3.45
C MET A 359 14.64 24.51 -3.07
N PRO A 360 15.37 24.07 -2.03
CA PRO A 360 16.68 24.69 -1.70
C PRO A 360 17.56 24.82 -2.93
N ALA A 361 18.24 25.96 -3.06
CA ALA A 361 18.97 26.37 -4.26
C ALA A 361 19.85 25.23 -4.84
N GLY A 362 19.49 24.75 -6.02
CA GLY A 362 20.21 23.72 -6.76
C GLY A 362 19.47 22.37 -6.92
N THR A 363 18.32 22.20 -6.34
CA THR A 363 17.45 21.03 -6.55
C THR A 363 16.20 21.45 -7.32
N SER A 364 16.00 20.93 -8.53
CA SER A 364 14.70 20.98 -9.24
C SER A 364 13.84 19.81 -8.77
N LEU A 365 12.51 20.00 -8.75
CA LEU A 365 11.60 18.87 -8.59
C LEU A 365 11.92 17.80 -9.64
N PRO A 366 12.05 16.52 -9.30
CA PRO A 366 12.20 15.46 -10.28
C PRO A 366 11.08 15.53 -11.32
N ALA A 367 11.39 15.22 -12.59
CA ALA A 367 10.40 15.24 -13.66
C ALA A 367 9.17 14.35 -13.38
N SER A 368 9.34 13.32 -12.55
CA SER A 368 8.27 12.45 -12.06
C SER A 368 7.19 13.20 -11.25
N TYR A 369 7.56 14.25 -10.52
CA TYR A 369 6.58 15.06 -9.77
C TYR A 369 5.66 15.86 -10.72
N ASN A 370 6.23 16.49 -11.76
CA ASN A 370 5.43 17.22 -12.74
C ASN A 370 4.44 16.28 -13.47
N ALA A 371 4.88 15.08 -13.85
CA ALA A 371 4.00 14.07 -14.44
C ALA A 371 2.89 13.61 -13.46
N SER A 372 3.19 13.54 -12.16
CA SER A 372 2.18 13.23 -11.14
C SER A 372 1.14 14.35 -11.01
N PHE A 373 1.55 15.60 -11.02
CA PHE A 373 0.63 16.74 -10.97
C PHE A 373 -0.27 16.84 -12.22
N GLU A 374 0.30 16.64 -13.42
CA GLU A 374 -0.49 16.57 -14.66
C GLU A 374 -1.54 15.45 -14.59
N ARG A 375 -1.18 14.29 -14.04
CA ARG A 375 -2.10 13.17 -13.86
C ARG A 375 -3.22 13.51 -12.87
N ILE A 376 -2.91 14.18 -11.76
CA ILE A 376 -3.91 14.64 -10.79
C ILE A 376 -4.91 15.59 -11.47
N GLN A 377 -4.43 16.57 -12.26
CA GLN A 377 -5.32 17.46 -13.00
C GLN A 377 -6.21 16.70 -13.99
N GLN A 378 -5.64 15.74 -14.74
CA GLN A 378 -6.42 14.88 -15.63
C GLN A 378 -7.47 14.05 -14.90
N THR A 379 -7.18 13.61 -13.68
CA THR A 379 -8.10 12.87 -12.81
C THR A 379 -9.27 13.76 -12.36
N LEU A 380 -8.99 15.00 -11.94
CA LEU A 380 -10.02 15.98 -11.57
C LEU A 380 -10.90 16.35 -12.77
N ASP A 381 -10.30 16.56 -13.95
CA ASP A 381 -11.05 16.85 -15.18
C ASP A 381 -11.96 15.66 -15.58
N ALA A 382 -11.47 14.43 -15.43
CA ALA A 382 -12.27 13.23 -15.69
C ALA A 382 -13.42 13.08 -14.67
N GLN A 383 -13.19 13.43 -13.41
CA GLN A 383 -14.23 13.43 -12.38
C GLN A 383 -15.33 14.45 -12.71
N GLN A 384 -14.94 15.66 -13.11
CA GLN A 384 -15.87 16.71 -13.51
C GLN A 384 -16.70 16.30 -14.75
N GLU A 385 -16.04 15.76 -15.79
CA GLU A 385 -16.70 15.34 -17.04
C GLU A 385 -17.68 14.19 -16.83
N SER A 386 -17.31 13.23 -15.99
CA SER A 386 -18.13 12.04 -15.70
C SER A 386 -19.24 12.29 -14.69
N GLY A 387 -19.12 13.32 -13.86
CA GLY A 387 -19.97 13.50 -12.70
C GLY A 387 -19.77 12.43 -11.62
N MET A 388 -18.55 11.88 -11.52
CA MET A 388 -18.25 10.84 -10.53
C MET A 388 -18.37 11.38 -9.11
N VAL A 389 -19.02 10.61 -8.26
CA VAL A 389 -19.11 10.87 -6.82
C VAL A 389 -18.49 9.71 -6.06
N GLN A 390 -17.73 10.03 -5.02
CA GLN A 390 -17.14 9.08 -4.08
C GLN A 390 -17.74 9.32 -2.71
N THR A 391 -18.19 8.25 -2.05
CA THR A 391 -18.70 8.29 -0.68
C THR A 391 -17.83 7.41 0.20
N PHE A 392 -17.35 7.95 1.30
CA PHE A 392 -16.59 7.25 2.33
C PHE A 392 -17.41 7.28 3.60
N THR A 393 -17.63 6.12 4.22
CA THR A 393 -18.29 5.98 5.52
C THR A 393 -17.34 5.35 6.52
N LEU A 394 -17.44 5.77 7.78
CA LEU A 394 -16.69 5.20 8.88
C LEU A 394 -17.53 5.22 10.14
N ASP A 395 -17.97 4.04 10.59
CA ASP A 395 -18.75 3.86 11.80
C ASP A 395 -18.00 2.98 12.79
N GLY A 396 -18.01 3.34 14.04
CA GLY A 396 -17.33 2.57 15.07
C GLY A 396 -18.01 2.68 16.42
N SER A 397 -17.94 1.62 17.20
CA SER A 397 -18.39 1.65 18.58
C SER A 397 -17.46 0.90 19.52
N VAL A 398 -17.39 1.37 20.74
CA VAL A 398 -16.77 0.70 21.87
C VAL A 398 -17.79 0.68 23.00
N SER A 399 -18.07 -0.49 23.55
CA SER A 399 -18.95 -0.63 24.71
C SER A 399 -18.34 -1.56 25.76
N GLN A 400 -18.40 -1.14 27.03
CA GLN A 400 -17.96 -1.94 28.14
C GLN A 400 -19.15 -2.70 28.73
N ALA A 401 -19.06 -4.03 28.79
CA ALA A 401 -20.02 -4.91 29.43
C ALA A 401 -19.40 -5.57 30.66
N ASP A 402 -20.22 -6.23 31.49
CA ASP A 402 -19.77 -6.97 32.68
C ASP A 402 -18.75 -8.10 32.36
N SER A 403 -18.70 -8.54 31.10
CA SER A 403 -17.83 -9.65 30.63
C SER A 403 -16.60 -9.18 29.88
N GLY A 404 -16.49 -7.88 29.54
CA GLY A 404 -15.39 -7.37 28.74
C GLY A 404 -15.73 -6.11 27.97
N THR A 405 -14.96 -5.82 26.92
CA THR A 405 -15.14 -4.68 26.04
C THR A 405 -15.43 -5.17 24.62
N ASP A 406 -16.56 -4.74 24.06
CA ASP A 406 -16.89 -4.96 22.66
C ASP A 406 -16.47 -3.76 21.83
N VAL A 407 -15.85 -4.03 20.67
CA VAL A 407 -15.39 -3.03 19.71
C VAL A 407 -15.95 -3.40 18.34
N THR A 408 -16.57 -2.44 17.67
CA THR A 408 -16.97 -2.55 16.26
C THR A 408 -16.37 -1.43 15.45
N LEU A 409 -16.02 -1.71 14.20
CA LEU A 409 -15.57 -0.71 13.22
C LEU A 409 -16.04 -1.14 11.84
N ASN A 410 -16.76 -0.26 11.16
CA ASN A 410 -17.19 -0.44 9.78
C ASN A 410 -16.67 0.74 8.94
N ALA A 411 -16.17 0.44 7.76
CA ALA A 411 -15.78 1.46 6.79
C ALA A 411 -16.31 1.05 5.42
N GLY A 412 -16.81 2.02 4.68
CA GLY A 412 -17.36 1.84 3.34
C GLY A 412 -16.76 2.84 2.36
N TYR A 413 -16.62 2.41 1.13
CA TYR A 413 -16.30 3.25 -0.01
C TYR A 413 -17.21 2.86 -1.18
N GLU A 414 -17.95 3.81 -1.71
CA GLU A 414 -18.86 3.64 -2.83
C GLU A 414 -18.62 4.71 -3.90
N THR A 415 -18.87 4.36 -5.16
CA THR A 415 -18.78 5.29 -6.27
C THR A 415 -20.06 5.35 -7.09
N GLU A 416 -20.42 6.56 -7.54
CA GLU A 416 -21.44 6.78 -8.56
C GLU A 416 -20.77 7.23 -9.87
N ASN A 417 -21.30 6.83 -11.02
CA ASN A 417 -20.79 7.16 -12.36
C ASN A 417 -19.36 6.65 -12.65
N TRP A 418 -18.95 5.55 -12.03
CA TRP A 418 -17.63 4.97 -12.18
C TRP A 418 -17.28 4.61 -13.62
N GLU A 419 -18.21 3.98 -14.37
CA GLU A 419 -18.02 3.60 -15.77
C GLU A 419 -17.69 4.82 -16.65
N ALA A 420 -18.44 5.93 -16.49
CA ALA A 420 -18.18 7.17 -17.21
C ALA A 420 -16.82 7.78 -16.84
N TYR A 421 -16.42 7.70 -15.58
CA TYR A 421 -15.14 8.16 -15.09
C TYR A 421 -13.96 7.36 -15.68
N ARG A 422 -14.06 6.04 -15.69
CA ARG A 422 -13.07 5.17 -16.34
C ARG A 422 -12.92 5.51 -17.83
N GLN A 423 -14.04 5.71 -18.53
CA GLN A 423 -14.01 6.11 -19.94
C GLN A 423 -13.29 7.47 -20.13
N ALA A 424 -13.61 8.45 -19.28
CA ALA A 424 -12.97 9.76 -19.33
C ALA A 424 -11.46 9.70 -19.04
N LEU A 425 -11.01 8.80 -18.17
CA LEU A 425 -9.60 8.53 -17.93
C LEU A 425 -8.92 7.82 -19.11
N ALA A 426 -9.58 6.81 -19.69
CA ALA A 426 -9.07 6.09 -20.85
C ALA A 426 -8.88 7.00 -22.06
N ASP A 427 -9.81 7.96 -22.30
CA ASP A 427 -9.69 8.98 -23.35
C ASP A 427 -8.46 9.91 -23.15
N ARG A 428 -7.93 9.98 -21.92
CA ARG A 428 -6.71 10.70 -21.53
C ARG A 428 -5.46 9.80 -21.49
N GLY A 429 -5.60 8.52 -21.85
CA GLY A 429 -4.52 7.55 -21.85
C GLY A 429 -4.18 7.02 -20.44
N ILE A 430 -5.10 7.15 -19.49
CA ILE A 430 -4.99 6.57 -18.13
C ILE A 430 -5.89 5.35 -18.07
N ASP A 431 -5.27 4.17 -18.07
CA ASP A 431 -5.97 2.90 -17.94
C ASP A 431 -5.93 2.43 -16.48
N LEU A 432 -7.09 2.13 -15.91
CA LEU A 432 -7.23 1.65 -14.53
C LEU A 432 -7.35 0.12 -14.52
N ALA A 433 -6.57 -0.51 -13.66
CA ALA A 433 -6.72 -1.93 -13.36
C ALA A 433 -8.12 -2.25 -12.84
N THR A 434 -8.60 -3.45 -13.09
CA THR A 434 -9.69 -4.04 -12.29
C THR A 434 -9.10 -4.79 -11.12
N SER A 435 -9.72 -4.71 -9.96
CA SER A 435 -9.28 -5.43 -8.76
C SER A 435 -10.45 -5.95 -7.96
N GLU A 436 -10.26 -7.13 -7.40
CA GLU A 436 -11.19 -7.75 -6.47
C GLU A 436 -10.37 -8.27 -5.29
N MET A 437 -10.79 -7.94 -4.07
CA MET A 437 -10.17 -8.44 -2.86
C MET A 437 -11.26 -8.85 -1.87
N THR A 438 -11.09 -10.01 -1.27
CA THR A 438 -11.90 -10.46 -0.15
C THR A 438 -10.97 -10.89 0.99
N LEU A 439 -11.31 -10.54 2.21
CA LEU A 439 -10.64 -11.01 3.41
C LEU A 439 -11.68 -11.27 4.48
N GLN A 440 -11.70 -12.47 5.01
CA GLN A 440 -12.57 -12.87 6.11
C GLN A 440 -11.73 -13.50 7.20
N ALA A 441 -11.91 -13.05 8.43
CA ALA A 441 -11.28 -13.70 9.58
C ALA A 441 -12.26 -13.79 10.75
N GLY A 442 -12.14 -14.83 11.54
CA GLY A 442 -13.03 -15.06 12.67
C GLY A 442 -12.42 -15.94 13.72
N LEU A 443 -13.06 -15.97 14.90
CA LEU A 443 -12.73 -16.88 15.99
C LEU A 443 -13.58 -18.15 15.86
N ASP A 444 -12.94 -19.31 15.70
CA ASP A 444 -13.57 -20.62 15.71
C ASP A 444 -13.00 -21.47 16.86
N GLY A 445 -13.76 -21.56 17.96
CA GLY A 445 -13.27 -22.17 19.19
C GLY A 445 -12.12 -21.38 19.81
N ASP A 446 -10.96 -22.01 19.91
CA ASP A 446 -9.73 -21.41 20.47
C ASP A 446 -8.74 -20.96 19.34
N GLU A 447 -9.19 -20.90 18.10
CA GLU A 447 -8.35 -20.54 16.95
C GLU A 447 -8.93 -19.33 16.20
N ILE A 448 -8.06 -18.44 15.73
CA ILE A 448 -8.39 -17.44 14.75
C ILE A 448 -8.14 -18.05 13.38
N THR A 449 -9.19 -18.07 12.55
CA THR A 449 -9.11 -18.46 11.15
C THR A 449 -9.20 -17.22 10.27
N ALA A 450 -8.46 -17.19 9.17
CA ALA A 450 -8.53 -16.12 8.18
C ALA A 450 -8.43 -16.71 6.77
N ASP A 451 -9.31 -16.25 5.89
CA ASP A 451 -9.31 -16.57 4.46
C ASP A 451 -9.30 -15.29 3.66
N GLY A 452 -8.50 -15.25 2.61
CA GLY A 452 -8.41 -14.06 1.77
C GLY A 452 -8.09 -14.38 0.32
N SER A 453 -8.58 -13.52 -0.56
CA SER A 453 -8.23 -13.55 -1.97
C SER A 453 -8.03 -12.14 -2.51
N VAL A 454 -7.14 -11.99 -3.48
CA VAL A 454 -6.96 -10.77 -4.25
C VAL A 454 -6.75 -11.12 -5.71
N THR A 455 -7.41 -10.41 -6.58
CA THR A 455 -7.20 -10.47 -8.02
C THR A 455 -7.03 -9.05 -8.56
N VAL A 456 -6.00 -8.83 -9.35
CA VAL A 456 -5.77 -7.58 -10.09
C VAL A 456 -5.59 -7.92 -11.54
N GLN A 457 -6.29 -7.23 -12.42
CA GLN A 457 -6.19 -7.41 -13.85
C GLN A 457 -6.04 -6.05 -14.54
N GLN A 458 -5.06 -5.96 -15.41
CA GLN A 458 -4.78 -4.78 -16.24
C GLN A 458 -4.03 -5.22 -17.49
N ASP A 459 -4.35 -4.64 -18.63
CA ASP A 459 -3.59 -4.88 -19.84
C ASP A 459 -2.12 -4.48 -19.63
N GLU A 460 -1.21 -5.34 -20.05
CA GLU A 460 0.24 -5.15 -19.85
C GLU A 460 0.64 -4.92 -18.37
N LEU A 461 -0.12 -5.48 -17.41
CA LEU A 461 0.10 -5.26 -15.98
C LEU A 461 1.56 -5.44 -15.60
N VAL A 462 2.12 -6.53 -16.03
CA VAL A 462 3.45 -6.94 -15.70
C VAL A 462 4.52 -6.08 -16.38
N SER A 463 4.28 -5.57 -17.63
CA SER A 463 5.13 -4.56 -18.29
C SER A 463 5.14 -3.22 -17.57
N ASN A 464 3.96 -2.78 -17.19
CA ASN A 464 3.79 -1.51 -16.51
C ASN A 464 4.56 -1.51 -15.18
N MET A 465 4.51 -2.63 -14.47
CA MET A 465 5.27 -2.82 -13.24
C MET A 465 6.80 -2.78 -13.48
N LEU A 466 7.33 -3.46 -14.50
CA LEU A 466 8.77 -3.38 -14.84
C LEU A 466 9.21 -1.99 -15.24
N ARG A 467 8.41 -1.32 -16.07
CA ARG A 467 8.72 0.06 -16.48
C ARG A 467 8.75 1.00 -15.27
N SER A 468 7.88 0.80 -14.27
CA SER A 468 7.89 1.60 -13.05
C SER A 468 9.18 1.42 -12.25
N VAL A 469 9.67 0.20 -12.11
CA VAL A 469 10.94 -0.12 -11.43
C VAL A 469 12.13 0.47 -12.19
N THR A 470 12.13 0.39 -13.54
CA THR A 470 13.21 0.93 -14.37
C THR A 470 13.28 2.45 -14.38
N SER A 471 12.14 3.14 -14.21
CA SER A 471 12.07 4.60 -14.20
C SER A 471 12.61 5.23 -12.91
N THR A 472 12.72 4.47 -11.83
CA THR A 472 13.20 4.94 -10.52
C THR A 472 14.69 4.74 -10.28
N THR A 473 15.40 4.01 -11.15
CA THR A 473 16.84 3.73 -11.00
C THR A 473 17.70 4.65 -11.86
N GLU A 474 18.55 5.49 -11.24
CA GLU A 474 19.48 6.40 -11.94
C GLU A 474 20.54 5.69 -12.82
N ASN A 475 20.79 4.39 -12.62
CA ASN A 475 21.69 3.53 -13.42
C ASN A 475 20.92 2.61 -14.39
N GLY A 476 19.85 3.11 -14.98
CA GLY A 476 18.82 2.38 -15.73
C GLY A 476 19.22 1.54 -16.95
N SER A 477 20.49 1.45 -17.36
CA SER A 477 20.85 0.69 -18.58
C SER A 477 20.69 -0.83 -18.41
N ASP A 478 21.10 -1.38 -17.30
CA ASP A 478 21.14 -2.85 -17.11
C ASP A 478 19.79 -3.38 -16.66
N VAL A 479 19.09 -2.65 -15.78
CA VAL A 479 17.71 -2.97 -15.37
C VAL A 479 16.76 -2.85 -16.56
N SER A 480 16.93 -1.82 -17.40
CA SER A 480 16.12 -1.66 -18.61
C SER A 480 16.37 -2.77 -19.64
N ARG A 481 17.62 -3.25 -19.78
CA ARG A 481 17.95 -4.38 -20.65
C ARG A 481 17.34 -5.69 -20.14
N LEU A 482 17.41 -5.91 -18.82
CA LEU A 482 16.80 -7.09 -18.21
C LEU A 482 15.28 -7.07 -18.38
N ALA A 483 14.64 -5.91 -18.17
CA ALA A 483 13.22 -5.74 -18.40
C ALA A 483 12.83 -6.05 -19.85
N GLN A 484 13.59 -5.51 -20.82
CA GLN A 484 13.34 -5.78 -22.23
C GLN A 484 13.57 -7.25 -22.59
N ALA A 485 14.63 -7.87 -22.05
CA ALA A 485 14.88 -9.30 -22.29
C ALA A 485 13.76 -10.18 -21.71
N PHE A 486 13.21 -9.77 -20.61
CA PHE A 486 12.08 -10.43 -19.99
C PHE A 486 10.81 -10.30 -20.86
N GLU A 487 10.58 -9.10 -21.43
CA GLU A 487 9.53 -8.88 -22.42
C GLU A 487 9.70 -9.80 -23.64
N ASP A 488 10.90 -9.82 -24.21
CA ASP A 488 11.24 -10.63 -25.38
C ASP A 488 11.19 -12.14 -25.09
N ALA A 489 11.41 -12.55 -23.84
CA ALA A 489 11.28 -13.94 -23.39
C ALA A 489 9.83 -14.45 -23.42
N GLY A 490 8.85 -13.55 -23.46
CA GLY A 490 7.44 -13.89 -23.54
C GLY A 490 6.98 -14.70 -22.33
N PHE A 491 6.99 -14.05 -21.18
CA PHE A 491 6.46 -14.60 -19.94
C PHE A 491 5.05 -15.16 -20.13
N GLN A 492 4.74 -16.32 -19.56
CA GLN A 492 3.45 -16.97 -19.66
C GLN A 492 2.73 -17.01 -18.32
N ARG A 493 3.39 -17.50 -17.29
CA ARG A 493 2.82 -17.63 -15.93
C ARG A 493 3.91 -17.84 -14.89
N ALA A 494 3.69 -17.33 -13.70
CA ALA A 494 4.36 -17.80 -12.49
C ALA A 494 3.32 -18.19 -11.44
N ARG A 495 3.69 -19.14 -10.59
CA ARG A 495 2.88 -19.59 -9.47
C ARG A 495 3.77 -19.85 -8.26
N THR A 496 3.27 -19.50 -7.07
CA THR A 496 3.91 -19.84 -5.81
C THR A 496 2.84 -20.34 -4.85
N ASP A 497 3.07 -21.50 -4.26
CA ASP A 497 2.27 -22.08 -3.19
C ASP A 497 3.12 -22.18 -1.94
N ILE A 498 2.56 -21.73 -0.82
CA ILE A 498 3.17 -21.85 0.50
C ILE A 498 2.16 -22.54 1.40
N SER A 499 2.56 -23.60 2.10
CA SER A 499 1.74 -24.24 3.09
C SER A 499 2.51 -24.40 4.40
N VAL A 500 1.79 -24.23 5.50
CA VAL A 500 2.29 -24.43 6.87
C VAL A 500 1.34 -25.39 7.56
N SER A 501 1.84 -26.55 7.97
CA SER A 501 1.06 -27.53 8.71
C SER A 501 1.97 -28.39 9.58
N ASP A 502 1.51 -28.77 10.76
CA ASP A 502 2.21 -29.67 11.68
C ASP A 502 3.67 -29.27 11.99
N GLY A 503 3.97 -27.97 11.99
CA GLY A 503 5.32 -27.44 12.17
C GLY A 503 6.23 -27.57 10.94
N GLN A 504 5.68 -27.90 9.79
CA GLN A 504 6.37 -27.94 8.51
C GLN A 504 5.95 -26.77 7.63
N VAL A 505 6.91 -26.16 6.95
CA VAL A 505 6.67 -25.18 5.90
C VAL A 505 7.06 -25.82 4.58
N GLN A 506 6.14 -25.82 3.63
CA GLN A 506 6.39 -26.20 2.25
C GLN A 506 6.20 -24.97 1.35
N MET A 507 7.13 -24.73 0.47
CA MET A 507 7.03 -23.72 -0.57
C MET A 507 7.32 -24.36 -1.91
N GLU A 508 6.39 -24.19 -2.85
CA GLU A 508 6.55 -24.61 -4.24
C GLU A 508 6.41 -23.37 -5.13
N ALA A 509 7.29 -23.20 -6.11
CA ALA A 509 7.29 -22.06 -7.01
C ALA A 509 7.66 -22.50 -8.43
N GLY A 510 7.03 -21.88 -9.41
CA GLY A 510 7.33 -22.14 -10.81
C GLY A 510 7.12 -20.91 -11.68
N ALA A 511 7.80 -20.87 -12.83
CA ALA A 511 7.62 -19.85 -13.84
C ALA A 511 7.82 -20.44 -15.24
N SER A 512 7.09 -19.93 -16.23
CA SER A 512 7.20 -20.35 -17.63
C SER A 512 7.29 -19.17 -18.57
N PHE A 513 8.11 -19.34 -19.61
CA PHE A 513 8.41 -18.37 -20.67
C PHE A 513 8.37 -19.08 -22.03
N ARG A 514 8.03 -18.35 -23.08
CA ARG A 514 8.07 -18.88 -24.47
C ARG A 514 9.49 -19.05 -24.98
N ASN A 515 10.41 -18.19 -24.55
CA ASN A 515 11.79 -18.18 -25.02
C ASN A 515 12.75 -17.63 -23.94
N MET A 516 13.13 -18.48 -23.01
CA MET A 516 14.05 -18.09 -21.92
C MET A 516 15.49 -17.81 -22.41
N GLN A 517 15.83 -18.19 -23.65
CA GLN A 517 17.16 -17.90 -24.22
C GLN A 517 17.45 -16.41 -24.30
N GLN A 518 16.44 -15.57 -24.46
CA GLN A 518 16.61 -14.11 -24.45
C GLN A 518 17.07 -13.61 -23.07
N LEU A 519 16.43 -14.06 -22.01
CA LEU A 519 16.84 -13.78 -20.63
C LEU A 519 18.27 -14.29 -20.35
N ALA A 520 18.55 -15.51 -20.75
CA ALA A 520 19.85 -16.12 -20.58
C ALA A 520 20.95 -15.32 -21.30
N SER A 521 20.70 -14.82 -22.53
CA SER A 521 21.66 -14.04 -23.28
C SER A 521 21.97 -12.69 -22.65
N VAL A 522 20.98 -12.01 -22.07
CA VAL A 522 21.21 -10.74 -21.34
C VAL A 522 21.95 -11.00 -20.03
N TYR A 523 21.61 -12.07 -19.31
CA TYR A 523 22.38 -12.48 -18.14
C TYR A 523 23.84 -12.77 -18.49
N GLN A 524 24.12 -13.44 -19.61
CA GLN A 524 25.47 -13.67 -20.11
C GLN A 524 26.22 -12.35 -20.39
N GLU A 525 25.55 -11.39 -21.03
CA GLU A 525 26.16 -10.10 -21.33
C GLU A 525 26.47 -9.30 -20.05
N LEU A 526 25.59 -9.36 -19.04
CA LEU A 526 25.75 -8.66 -17.78
C LEU A 526 26.76 -9.33 -16.85
N SER A 527 26.81 -10.68 -16.80
CA SER A 527 27.74 -11.43 -15.96
C SER A 527 29.12 -11.62 -16.60
N GLY A 528 29.24 -11.40 -17.93
CA GLY A 528 30.48 -11.66 -18.67
C GLY A 528 30.75 -13.15 -18.92
N ALA A 529 29.80 -14.05 -18.62
CA ALA A 529 29.97 -15.50 -18.80
C ALA A 529 30.14 -15.86 -20.27
N GLU A 530 31.12 -16.72 -20.59
CA GLU A 530 31.41 -17.11 -21.99
C GLU A 530 30.40 -18.13 -22.54
N SER A 531 29.71 -18.89 -21.69
CA SER A 531 28.74 -19.91 -22.06
C SER A 531 27.50 -19.88 -21.18
N LEU A 532 26.34 -20.18 -21.77
CA LEU A 532 25.06 -20.23 -21.06
C LEU A 532 24.71 -21.66 -20.65
N PRO A 533 24.21 -21.87 -19.43
CA PRO A 533 23.65 -23.16 -19.07
C PRO A 533 22.35 -23.41 -19.85
N SER A 534 22.18 -24.62 -20.35
CA SER A 534 20.92 -25.11 -20.92
C SER A 534 19.98 -25.59 -19.84
N THR A 535 20.52 -26.20 -18.76
CA THR A 535 19.76 -26.60 -17.58
C THR A 535 20.56 -26.39 -16.32
N ILE A 536 19.86 -26.04 -15.24
CA ILE A 536 20.39 -26.00 -13.88
C ILE A 536 19.46 -26.83 -13.00
N VAL A 537 20.01 -27.77 -12.24
CA VAL A 537 19.24 -28.59 -11.29
C VAL A 537 19.95 -28.58 -9.94
N GLY A 538 19.23 -28.23 -8.90
CA GLY A 538 19.71 -28.32 -7.51
C GLY A 538 18.95 -29.39 -6.77
N GLU A 539 19.66 -30.25 -6.07
CA GLU A 539 19.09 -31.31 -5.23
C GLU A 539 19.75 -31.27 -3.84
N GLN A 540 18.90 -31.40 -2.82
CA GLN A 540 19.41 -31.59 -1.46
C GLN A 540 19.77 -33.05 -1.24
N ASN A 541 21.01 -33.34 -0.85
CA ASN A 541 21.48 -34.70 -0.60
C ASN A 541 21.27 -35.14 0.85
N SER A 542 21.31 -34.18 1.78
CA SER A 542 21.10 -34.39 3.22
C SER A 542 20.68 -33.08 3.89
N SER A 543 20.38 -33.10 5.18
CA SER A 543 20.07 -31.85 5.94
C SER A 543 21.14 -30.76 5.84
N ASP A 544 22.37 -31.15 5.55
CA ASP A 544 23.57 -30.30 5.65
C ASP A 544 24.31 -30.17 4.32
N SER A 545 23.80 -30.75 3.21
CA SER A 545 24.48 -30.69 1.91
C SER A 545 23.50 -30.68 0.75
N SER A 546 23.83 -29.90 -0.27
CA SER A 546 23.13 -29.83 -1.55
C SER A 546 24.12 -29.92 -2.72
N THR A 547 23.64 -30.39 -3.86
CA THR A 547 24.42 -30.44 -5.11
C THR A 547 23.68 -29.67 -6.19
N VAL A 548 24.39 -28.81 -6.89
CA VAL A 548 23.88 -28.10 -8.08
C VAL A 548 24.57 -28.68 -9.32
N TYR A 549 23.77 -29.03 -10.28
CA TYR A 549 24.20 -29.52 -11.60
C TYR A 549 23.89 -28.46 -12.64
N MET A 550 24.90 -28.02 -13.37
CA MET A 550 24.77 -27.04 -14.45
C MET A 550 25.21 -27.68 -15.75
N ARG A 551 24.33 -27.80 -16.73
CA ARG A 551 24.64 -28.35 -18.04
C ARG A 551 24.88 -27.25 -19.05
N LEU A 552 26.04 -27.30 -19.70
CA LEU A 552 26.43 -26.45 -20.82
C LEU A 552 26.32 -27.26 -22.11
N SER A 553 25.29 -27.04 -22.91
CA SER A 553 25.02 -27.81 -24.10
C SER A 553 25.99 -27.44 -25.24
N GLY A 554 26.63 -28.48 -25.83
CA GLY A 554 27.56 -28.30 -26.94
C GLY A 554 28.80 -27.46 -26.59
N ALA A 555 29.17 -27.40 -25.31
CA ALA A 555 30.29 -26.60 -24.85
C ALA A 555 31.64 -27.07 -25.37
N VAL A 556 31.77 -28.39 -25.64
CA VAL A 556 32.96 -29.00 -26.21
C VAL A 556 32.59 -30.01 -27.28
N SER A 557 33.54 -30.56 -28.00
CA SER A 557 33.28 -31.66 -28.90
C SER A 557 33.21 -33.00 -28.13
N ALA A 558 32.49 -34.01 -28.66
CA ALA A 558 32.36 -35.33 -28.02
C ALA A 558 33.68 -36.05 -27.81
N ASP A 559 34.73 -35.67 -28.55
CA ASP A 559 36.08 -36.16 -28.47
C ASP A 559 37.04 -35.15 -27.78
N ALA A 560 36.49 -34.22 -26.99
CA ALA A 560 37.28 -33.20 -26.27
C ALA A 560 38.32 -33.80 -25.31
N THR A 561 39.40 -33.11 -25.16
CA THR A 561 40.44 -33.43 -24.19
C THR A 561 40.17 -32.69 -22.85
N GLU A 562 40.85 -33.12 -21.77
CA GLU A 562 40.78 -32.44 -20.50
C GLU A 562 41.18 -30.96 -20.62
N GLU A 563 42.12 -30.60 -21.49
CA GLU A 563 42.56 -29.25 -21.75
C GLU A 563 41.46 -28.38 -22.37
N ASP A 564 40.61 -28.98 -23.25
CA ASP A 564 39.47 -28.28 -23.85
C ASP A 564 38.39 -27.97 -22.81
N VAL A 565 38.16 -28.88 -21.84
CA VAL A 565 37.22 -28.69 -20.74
C VAL A 565 37.72 -27.65 -19.74
N ARG A 566 39.03 -27.68 -19.43
CA ARG A 566 39.66 -26.68 -18.51
C ARG A 566 39.75 -25.28 -19.10
N ALA A 567 39.54 -25.14 -20.41
CA ALA A 567 39.44 -23.84 -21.05
C ALA A 567 38.10 -23.13 -20.77
N LEU A 568 37.07 -23.85 -20.24
CA LEU A 568 35.80 -23.27 -19.85
C LEU A 568 35.96 -22.49 -18.55
N GLU A 569 35.46 -21.26 -18.50
CA GLU A 569 35.66 -20.33 -17.37
C GLU A 569 35.23 -20.91 -15.99
N PRO A 570 34.13 -21.70 -15.84
CA PRO A 570 33.75 -22.28 -14.55
C PRO A 570 34.62 -23.50 -14.13
N VAL A 571 35.57 -23.93 -14.94
CA VAL A 571 36.43 -25.11 -14.67
C VAL A 571 37.81 -24.64 -14.20
N GLY A 572 38.06 -24.72 -12.91
CA GLY A 572 39.34 -24.33 -12.30
C GLY A 572 40.43 -25.42 -12.35
N GLU A 573 41.59 -25.09 -11.77
CA GLU A 573 42.71 -26.03 -11.67
C GLU A 573 42.39 -27.21 -10.72
N ASP A 574 41.56 -26.96 -9.71
CA ASP A 574 41.17 -27.95 -8.69
C ASP A 574 39.90 -28.76 -9.10
N THR A 575 39.22 -28.41 -10.20
CA THR A 575 38.04 -29.13 -10.71
C THR A 575 38.42 -30.53 -11.16
N GLU A 576 37.72 -31.58 -10.72
CA GLU A 576 37.85 -32.95 -11.21
C GLU A 576 37.20 -33.08 -12.57
N VAL A 577 37.97 -33.37 -13.62
CA VAL A 577 37.44 -33.53 -15.00
C VAL A 577 37.34 -34.98 -15.36
N SER A 578 36.16 -35.41 -15.85
CA SER A 578 35.90 -36.75 -16.37
C SER A 578 35.39 -36.66 -17.80
N LEU A 579 36.06 -37.33 -18.73
CA LEU A 579 35.71 -37.32 -20.14
C LEU A 579 34.61 -38.36 -20.48
N ALA A 580 34.03 -38.26 -21.67
CA ALA A 580 32.98 -39.18 -22.14
C ALA A 580 33.45 -40.65 -22.04
N GLY A 581 32.62 -41.50 -21.41
CA GLY A 581 32.94 -42.92 -21.19
C GLY A 581 33.89 -43.23 -20.04
N GLU A 582 34.39 -42.26 -19.30
CA GLU A 582 35.28 -42.44 -18.11
C GLU A 582 34.51 -42.59 -16.80
N TYR A 583 33.19 -42.30 -16.79
CA TYR A 583 32.32 -42.36 -15.63
C TYR A 583 31.03 -43.15 -15.89
N ASP A 584 30.45 -43.68 -14.82
CA ASP A 584 29.13 -44.34 -14.84
C ASP A 584 28.20 -43.61 -13.86
N ARG A 585 27.80 -42.40 -14.26
CA ARG A 585 26.93 -41.51 -13.46
C ARG A 585 25.82 -40.95 -14.35
N THR A 586 24.58 -40.94 -13.84
CA THR A 586 23.46 -40.23 -14.45
C THR A 586 23.26 -38.91 -13.71
N PHE A 587 22.98 -37.86 -14.47
CA PHE A 587 22.72 -36.53 -13.92
C PHE A 587 21.21 -36.28 -13.88
N PRO A 588 20.73 -35.56 -12.84
CA PRO A 588 19.33 -35.18 -12.79
C PRO A 588 18.98 -34.24 -13.95
N SER A 589 17.71 -34.28 -14.32
CA SER A 589 17.11 -33.36 -15.29
C SER A 589 15.92 -32.67 -14.67
N VAL A 590 15.60 -31.50 -15.20
CA VAL A 590 14.38 -30.78 -14.78
C VAL A 590 13.17 -31.65 -15.12
N ASP A 591 12.27 -31.84 -14.16
CA ASP A 591 10.98 -32.46 -14.42
C ASP A 591 10.03 -31.41 -15.04
N VAL A 592 10.20 -31.24 -16.34
CA VAL A 592 9.49 -30.23 -17.13
C VAL A 592 7.98 -30.51 -17.14
N GLU A 593 7.57 -31.82 -17.13
CA GLU A 593 6.16 -32.19 -17.12
C GLU A 593 5.49 -31.75 -15.80
N ASN A 594 6.10 -32.07 -14.68
CA ASN A 594 5.62 -31.66 -13.38
C ASN A 594 5.59 -30.12 -13.23
N ALA A 595 6.59 -29.42 -13.75
CA ALA A 595 6.62 -27.96 -13.71
C ALA A 595 5.49 -27.32 -14.52
N TYR A 596 5.16 -27.83 -15.70
CA TYR A 596 4.03 -27.34 -16.49
C TYR A 596 2.67 -27.72 -15.87
N ASP A 597 2.56 -28.93 -15.30
CA ASP A 597 1.37 -29.37 -14.58
C ASP A 597 1.12 -28.47 -13.34
N TYR A 598 2.17 -28.19 -12.58
CA TYR A 598 2.12 -27.26 -11.45
C TYR A 598 1.66 -25.85 -11.86
N LEU A 599 2.19 -25.34 -12.96
CA LEU A 599 1.81 -24.03 -13.51
C LEU A 599 0.42 -24.05 -14.17
N ASN A 600 -0.21 -25.21 -14.33
CA ASN A 600 -1.48 -25.38 -15.05
C ASN A 600 -1.42 -24.79 -16.48
N ILE A 601 -0.33 -25.07 -17.21
CA ILE A 601 -0.11 -24.68 -18.59
C ILE A 601 -0.24 -25.90 -19.50
N ASP A 602 -1.16 -25.84 -20.49
CA ASP A 602 -1.35 -26.93 -21.45
C ASP A 602 -0.30 -26.85 -22.57
N ARG A 603 0.56 -27.86 -22.64
CA ARG A 603 1.60 -27.99 -23.70
C ARG A 603 1.03 -28.15 -25.13
N SER A 604 -0.26 -28.52 -25.25
CA SER A 604 -0.88 -28.75 -26.55
C SER A 604 -1.20 -27.49 -27.36
N THR A 605 -1.13 -26.29 -26.73
CA THR A 605 -1.47 -25.01 -27.36
C THR A 605 -0.28 -24.25 -27.97
N GLY A 606 0.89 -24.88 -28.07
CA GLY A 606 2.15 -24.29 -28.56
C GLY A 606 2.20 -23.89 -30.06
N THR A 607 1.06 -23.71 -30.73
CA THR A 607 0.96 -23.18 -32.09
C THR A 607 -0.31 -22.39 -32.29
N ASP A 608 -0.45 -21.26 -31.60
CA ASP A 608 -1.32 -20.19 -32.09
C ASP A 608 -0.66 -18.84 -31.93
N THR A 609 -0.29 -18.28 -33.05
CA THR A 609 0.15 -16.92 -33.26
C THR A 609 -1.01 -15.97 -32.95
N SER A 610 -1.07 -15.43 -31.75
CA SER A 610 -1.72 -14.16 -31.48
C SER A 610 -0.67 -13.16 -31.01
N GLU A 611 -0.39 -12.21 -31.87
CA GLU A 611 0.33 -11.00 -31.56
C GLU A 611 -0.36 -10.27 -30.41
N GLY A 612 0.31 -10.12 -29.28
CA GLY A 612 -0.15 -9.43 -28.07
C GLY A 612 0.93 -9.50 -27.00
N SER A 613 1.88 -8.60 -27.06
CA SER A 613 2.89 -8.25 -26.06
C SER A 613 2.23 -7.94 -24.70
N GLN A 614 2.76 -8.26 -23.53
CA GLN A 614 4.02 -7.95 -22.84
C GLN A 614 3.95 -8.23 -21.32
N PRO A 615 5.01 -8.00 -20.58
CA PRO A 615 5.63 -8.81 -19.55
C PRO A 615 5.59 -8.29 -18.10
N GLY A 616 6.06 -8.93 -17.17
CA GLY A 616 7.15 -8.94 -16.27
C GLY A 616 6.96 -8.93 -14.78
N PHE A 617 6.79 -9.96 -13.98
CA PHE A 617 7.25 -10.03 -12.58
C PHE A 617 7.88 -11.38 -12.19
N GLY A 618 7.93 -12.35 -13.07
CA GLY A 618 8.59 -13.64 -12.85
C GLY A 618 10.11 -13.56 -12.59
N VAL A 619 10.77 -12.42 -12.92
CA VAL A 619 12.17 -12.17 -12.52
C VAL A 619 12.33 -12.18 -11.01
N ALA A 620 11.36 -11.68 -10.24
CA ALA A 620 11.45 -11.72 -8.79
C ALA A 620 11.42 -13.17 -8.26
N VAL A 621 10.65 -14.06 -8.88
CA VAL A 621 10.56 -15.48 -8.46
C VAL A 621 11.74 -16.28 -9.00
N ALA A 622 12.15 -16.07 -10.25
CA ALA A 622 13.36 -16.70 -10.80
C ALA A 622 14.63 -16.09 -10.19
N LEU A 623 14.68 -14.78 -9.89
CA LEU A 623 15.76 -14.14 -9.16
C LEU A 623 15.71 -14.44 -7.65
N VAL A 624 14.57 -14.68 -7.04
CA VAL A 624 14.48 -15.18 -5.67
C VAL A 624 14.94 -16.64 -5.60
N ALA A 625 14.65 -17.47 -6.60
CA ALA A 625 15.22 -18.82 -6.70
C ALA A 625 16.74 -18.78 -7.00
N LEU A 626 17.20 -17.91 -7.91
CA LEU A 626 18.63 -17.66 -8.19
C LEU A 626 19.31 -16.88 -7.06
N ALA A 627 18.67 -15.88 -6.46
CA ALA A 627 19.20 -15.15 -5.29
C ALA A 627 19.09 -15.99 -4.02
N GLY A 628 18.11 -16.89 -3.91
CA GLY A 628 18.05 -17.90 -2.85
C GLY A 628 19.23 -18.87 -2.96
N ALA A 629 19.55 -19.34 -4.16
CA ALA A 629 20.75 -20.14 -4.42
C ALA A 629 22.05 -19.33 -4.22
N ALA A 630 22.10 -18.05 -4.66
CA ALA A 630 23.24 -17.17 -4.46
C ALA A 630 23.36 -16.62 -3.02
N PHE A 631 22.22 -16.48 -2.29
CA PHE A 631 22.22 -16.09 -0.87
C PHE A 631 22.62 -17.27 0.04
N LEU A 632 22.28 -18.49 -0.33
CA LEU A 632 22.84 -19.71 0.30
C LEU A 632 24.34 -19.84 0.05
N ALA A 633 24.84 -19.34 -1.11
CA ALA A 633 26.27 -19.33 -1.46
C ALA A 633 27.10 -18.19 -0.82
N ARG A 634 26.47 -17.16 -0.23
CA ARG A 634 27.15 -15.92 0.20
C ARG A 634 27.25 -15.73 1.72
N ARG A 635 27.19 -16.79 2.53
CA ARG A 635 27.51 -16.67 3.96
C ARG A 635 28.81 -17.38 4.31
N GLU A 636 29.92 -16.74 3.97
CA GLU A 636 31.16 -16.78 4.75
C GLU A 636 31.29 -15.48 5.56
#